data_01b0d2c9e94f97000d37d2543edc6de4
#
_entry.id   01b0d2c9e94f97000d37d2543edc6de4
#
_cell.length_a   1.000
_cell.length_b   1.000
_cell.length_c   1.000
_cell.angle_alpha   90.00
_cell.angle_beta   90.00
_cell.angle_gamma   90.00
#
_symmetry.space_group_name_H-M   'P 1'
#
loop_
_entity.id
_entity.type
_entity.pdbx_description
1 polymer ?
#
loop_
_entity_poly.entity_id
_entity_poly.type
_entity_poly.pdbx_seq_one_letter_code
_entity_poly.pdbx_strand_id
1 'polypeptide(L)'
;MKTTLECALKRRDVVSGVNGERVAALFLAAIWVEPWRFLHPMMRICASWDVFFILYIIERMNHMKIVYKDGTVAECPEELESEVLRHSAAHIMAQAVKRLFPHADFGYGPATEKGFFYDVDLGDTKLTDEDLLKIEDEMRKIVKENLPIKPFILPREEAIKLMEERGAKYKVEHIGDLDEDAVISFYQQGDYIDMCVGPHLCYTKALKAFKITQQSGAYWKNDKNNKMLTRINGIAFKTQAELDEHLKLLEEAERRDHRRIGREMDLFMLCEEAPGFPFFLPNGMQLKNALIDYWRDIHTRENYLEVSTPLIMNRKLWETSGHWDHYKDNMYSTQIDEETFCVKPMNCPGGVMVYRSKPHSYRELPLRVGELGLVHRHELKGALHGLFRVRCFTQDDAHIFLRRDQITDEIVGVVHMINEIYTKFGFKYFIELSTRPENSMGSDEDWEAATNGLKLALEKLNLPYILNEGDGAFYGPKIDFHLEDSLGRTWQCGTIQLDFQMPINFELEYVDEKGQKQRPIMIHRVCFGSIERFIGILTEHFSGKFPTWLSPLQVKVLTLPGMDNTFAEKVYNTLRENKIRCELDDRNEKIGYKVREARQVNRVPYMLIIGAKEAENGLVSVRDRETDQTVTMTMDEFLAKIKTEIADRA
;
A
#
# COMPACT_ATOMS: atom_id res chain seq x y z
N MET A 1 -2.25 55.30 -19.75
CA MET A 1 -1.26 54.19 -19.74
C MET A 1 0.13 54.62 -19.29
N LYS A 2 0.74 55.75 -19.74
CA LYS A 2 2.06 56.16 -19.24
C LYS A 2 2.10 56.56 -17.75
N THR A 3 1.07 57.21 -17.25
CA THR A 3 0.97 57.66 -15.84
C THR A 3 0.77 56.53 -14.84
N THR A 4 0.20 55.41 -15.25
CA THR A 4 -0.02 54.21 -14.38
C THR A 4 1.26 53.37 -14.26
N LEU A 5 2.10 53.34 -15.31
CA LEU A 5 3.38 52.64 -15.29
C LEU A 5 4.43 53.33 -14.40
N GLU A 6 4.45 54.69 -14.40
CA GLU A 6 5.36 55.48 -13.52
C GLU A 6 4.97 55.36 -12.04
N CYS A 7 3.69 55.17 -11.71
CA CYS A 7 3.25 54.94 -10.34
C CYS A 7 3.62 53.54 -9.82
N ALA A 8 3.63 52.52 -10.70
CA ALA A 8 4.05 51.17 -10.39
C ALA A 8 5.57 51.02 -10.22
N LEU A 9 6.37 51.77 -11.01
CA LEU A 9 7.83 51.74 -10.92
C LEU A 9 8.38 52.50 -9.68
N LYS A 10 7.70 53.51 -9.17
CA LYS A 10 8.07 54.21 -7.92
C LYS A 10 7.77 53.41 -6.63
N ARG A 11 7.01 52.29 -6.71
CA ARG A 11 6.75 51.41 -5.57
C ARG A 11 7.71 50.20 -5.47
N ARG A 12 8.70 50.12 -6.34
CA ARG A 12 9.69 49.01 -6.36
C ARG A 12 10.59 49.00 -5.10
N ASP A 13 10.79 50.17 -4.47
CA ASP A 13 11.70 50.31 -3.31
C ASP A 13 11.03 49.98 -1.96
N VAL A 14 9.70 49.74 -1.92
CA VAL A 14 8.95 49.44 -0.68
C VAL A 14 8.70 47.94 -0.48
N VAL A 15 8.91 47.11 -1.50
CA VAL A 15 8.54 45.68 -1.44
C VAL A 15 9.69 44.78 -1.02
N SER A 16 10.91 45.27 -0.87
CA SER A 16 12.08 44.47 -0.48
C SER A 16 12.14 44.05 1.01
N GLY A 17 11.15 44.41 1.83
CA GLY A 17 11.17 44.16 3.27
C GLY A 17 9.93 43.52 3.89
N VAL A 18 8.92 43.09 3.11
CA VAL A 18 7.67 42.54 3.67
C VAL A 18 7.43 41.13 3.18
N ASN A 19 7.36 40.16 4.12
CA ASN A 19 7.01 38.77 3.82
C ASN A 19 5.65 38.71 3.11
N GLY A 20 5.55 37.86 2.06
CA GLY A 20 4.37 37.69 1.21
C GLY A 20 3.06 37.44 1.95
N GLU A 21 3.12 36.82 3.14
CA GLU A 21 1.94 36.60 4.01
C GLU A 21 1.27 37.86 4.54
N ARG A 22 2.04 38.94 4.76
CA ARG A 22 1.48 40.23 5.19
C ARG A 22 0.78 40.98 4.05
N VAL A 23 1.21 40.77 2.82
CA VAL A 23 0.56 41.37 1.64
C VAL A 23 -0.77 40.66 1.37
N ALA A 24 -0.83 39.33 1.49
CA ALA A 24 -2.05 38.54 1.36
C ALA A 24 -3.08 38.88 2.47
N ALA A 25 -2.64 39.07 3.71
CA ALA A 25 -3.51 39.43 4.83
C ALA A 25 -4.09 40.84 4.68
N LEU A 26 -3.34 41.81 4.16
CA LEU A 26 -3.82 43.16 3.88
C LEU A 26 -4.82 43.20 2.71
N PHE A 27 -4.68 42.29 1.70
CA PHE A 27 -5.63 42.18 0.59
C PHE A 27 -6.92 41.48 0.99
N LEU A 28 -6.86 40.43 1.81
CA LEU A 28 -8.05 39.75 2.34
C LEU A 28 -8.85 40.68 3.28
N ALA A 29 -8.20 41.52 4.06
CA ALA A 29 -8.89 42.54 4.89
C ALA A 29 -9.57 43.64 4.05
N ALA A 30 -9.06 43.96 2.86
CA ALA A 30 -9.68 44.93 1.95
C ALA A 30 -10.92 44.41 1.20
N ILE A 31 -11.09 43.09 1.09
CA ILE A 31 -12.24 42.44 0.43
C ILE A 31 -13.47 42.37 1.36
N TRP A 32 -13.30 42.51 2.69
CA TRP A 32 -14.37 42.37 3.69
C TRP A 32 -15.04 43.65 4.13
N VAL A 33 -14.79 44.80 3.47
CA VAL A 33 -15.48 46.06 3.76
C VAL A 33 -16.48 46.38 2.65
N GLU A 34 -17.75 46.05 2.85
CA GLU A 34 -18.87 46.57 2.03
C GLU A 34 -18.99 48.08 2.24
N PRO A 35 -19.26 48.92 1.18
CA PRO A 35 -20.31 48.75 0.17
C PRO A 35 -19.92 49.16 -1.28
N TRP A 36 -19.83 48.24 -2.21
CA TRP A 36 -19.60 48.53 -3.63
C TRP A 36 -20.84 48.23 -4.49
N ARG A 37 -21.97 48.87 -4.18
CA ARG A 37 -23.22 48.69 -4.96
C ARG A 37 -23.33 49.56 -6.20
N PHE A 38 -22.39 50.45 -6.50
CA PHE A 38 -22.50 51.39 -7.63
C PHE A 38 -21.18 51.64 -8.38
N LEU A 39 -20.53 50.61 -8.93
CA LEU A 39 -19.41 50.82 -9.84
C LEU A 39 -19.68 50.17 -11.19
N HIS A 40 -19.45 50.94 -12.25
CA HIS A 40 -19.69 50.67 -13.67
C HIS A 40 -19.10 49.33 -14.13
N PRO A 41 -19.75 48.56 -15.07
CA PRO A 41 -19.28 47.26 -15.56
C PRO A 41 -17.82 47.21 -16.08
N MET A 42 -17.32 48.31 -16.65
CA MET A 42 -15.93 48.42 -17.14
C MET A 42 -14.86 48.36 -16.04
N MET A 43 -15.16 48.83 -14.83
CA MET A 43 -14.19 48.74 -13.69
C MET A 43 -14.10 47.33 -13.10
N ARG A 44 -15.14 46.50 -13.24
CA ARG A 44 -15.09 45.06 -12.85
C ARG A 44 -14.18 44.24 -13.74
N ILE A 45 -14.09 44.56 -15.04
CA ILE A 45 -13.21 43.88 -15.98
C ILE A 45 -11.74 44.22 -15.70
N CYS A 46 -11.43 45.50 -15.43
CA CYS A 46 -10.04 45.89 -15.10
C CYS A 46 -9.58 45.29 -13.76
N ALA A 47 -10.43 45.26 -12.73
CA ALA A 47 -10.06 44.65 -11.43
C ALA A 47 -9.86 43.11 -11.55
N SER A 48 -10.60 42.42 -12.42
CA SER A 48 -10.39 40.98 -12.68
C SER A 48 -9.06 40.71 -13.40
N TRP A 49 -8.65 41.55 -14.34
CA TRP A 49 -7.38 41.43 -15.04
C TRP A 49 -6.16 41.73 -14.16
N ASP A 50 -6.25 42.71 -13.26
CA ASP A 50 -5.18 43.00 -12.30
C ASP A 50 -5.01 41.86 -11.28
N VAL A 51 -6.09 41.28 -10.81
CA VAL A 51 -6.06 40.09 -9.93
C VAL A 51 -5.52 38.87 -10.67
N PHE A 52 -5.95 38.61 -11.90
CA PHE A 52 -5.41 37.54 -12.74
C PHE A 52 -3.93 37.76 -13.06
N PHE A 53 -3.51 38.98 -13.33
CA PHE A 53 -2.12 39.31 -13.60
C PHE A 53 -1.22 39.17 -12.37
N ILE A 54 -1.74 39.56 -11.19
CA ILE A 54 -1.04 39.39 -9.90
C ILE A 54 -0.97 37.88 -9.56
N LEU A 55 -2.05 37.13 -9.72
CA LEU A 55 -2.04 35.67 -9.53
C LEU A 55 -1.07 35.00 -10.51
N TYR A 56 -1.07 35.38 -11.79
CA TYR A 56 -0.13 34.88 -12.80
C TYR A 56 1.34 35.24 -12.48
N ILE A 57 1.61 36.42 -11.93
CA ILE A 57 2.96 36.82 -11.47
C ILE A 57 3.34 36.02 -10.22
N ILE A 58 2.42 35.81 -9.26
CA ILE A 58 2.67 35.04 -8.05
C ILE A 58 2.91 33.57 -8.41
N GLU A 59 2.15 33.04 -9.35
CA GLU A 59 2.31 31.69 -9.90
C GLU A 59 3.68 31.52 -10.55
N ARG A 60 4.09 32.44 -11.42
CA ARG A 60 5.44 32.44 -12.05
C ARG A 60 6.60 32.73 -11.07
N MET A 61 6.38 33.41 -9.97
CA MET A 61 7.42 33.64 -8.95
C MET A 61 7.64 32.40 -8.05
N ASN A 62 6.75 31.41 -8.09
CA ASN A 62 6.84 30.21 -7.28
C ASN A 62 7.40 28.98 -8.04
N HIS A 63 7.71 29.08 -9.34
CA HIS A 63 8.28 27.95 -10.06
C HIS A 63 9.70 27.65 -9.58
N MET A 64 9.94 26.37 -9.30
CA MET A 64 11.23 25.84 -8.94
C MET A 64 12.19 25.97 -10.14
N LYS A 65 13.38 26.55 -9.92
CA LYS A 65 14.42 26.62 -10.95
C LYS A 65 15.45 25.53 -10.72
N ILE A 66 15.84 24.89 -11.82
CA ILE A 66 16.79 23.78 -11.84
C ILE A 66 17.95 24.08 -12.78
N VAL A 67 19.07 23.43 -12.54
CA VAL A 67 20.27 23.49 -13.37
C VAL A 67 20.62 22.11 -13.90
N TYR A 68 20.76 22.01 -15.22
CA TYR A 68 21.17 20.80 -15.94
C TYR A 68 22.69 20.67 -16.00
N LYS A 69 23.20 19.48 -16.34
CA LYS A 69 24.62 19.18 -16.42
C LYS A 69 25.43 20.05 -17.39
N ASP A 70 24.79 20.64 -18.38
CA ASP A 70 25.37 21.57 -19.34
C ASP A 70 25.40 23.04 -18.86
N GLY A 71 24.92 23.29 -17.64
CA GLY A 71 24.81 24.61 -17.05
C GLY A 71 23.53 25.39 -17.42
N THR A 72 22.65 24.80 -18.24
CA THR A 72 21.37 25.43 -18.58
C THR A 72 20.49 25.51 -17.35
N VAL A 73 19.93 26.71 -17.10
CA VAL A 73 18.95 26.96 -16.03
C VAL A 73 17.57 27.11 -16.64
N ALA A 74 16.61 26.30 -16.16
CA ALA A 74 15.22 26.33 -16.60
C ALA A 74 14.24 26.28 -15.43
N GLU A 75 12.96 26.54 -15.71
CA GLU A 75 11.86 26.22 -14.80
C GLU A 75 11.71 24.70 -14.74
N CYS A 76 11.51 24.14 -13.55
CA CYS A 76 11.33 22.70 -13.37
C CYS A 76 9.96 22.28 -13.89
N PRO A 77 9.87 21.26 -14.76
CA PRO A 77 8.61 20.62 -15.09
C PRO A 77 7.94 20.08 -13.80
N GLU A 78 6.64 20.20 -13.69
CA GLU A 78 5.89 19.83 -12.47
C GLU A 78 6.08 18.36 -12.08
N GLU A 79 6.16 17.48 -13.08
CA GLU A 79 6.41 16.04 -12.93
C GLU A 79 7.80 15.71 -12.35
N LEU A 80 8.79 16.59 -12.54
CA LEU A 80 10.18 16.39 -12.06
C LEU A 80 10.46 17.09 -10.72
N GLU A 81 9.59 17.99 -10.25
CA GLU A 81 9.87 18.82 -9.08
C GLU A 81 10.20 18.01 -7.83
N SER A 82 9.45 16.94 -7.56
CA SER A 82 9.68 16.07 -6.40
C SER A 82 10.99 15.30 -6.50
N GLU A 83 11.34 14.83 -7.69
CA GLU A 83 12.57 14.09 -7.94
C GLU A 83 13.79 14.98 -7.77
N VAL A 84 13.80 16.16 -8.40
CA VAL A 84 14.90 17.13 -8.30
C VAL A 84 15.10 17.63 -6.89
N LEU A 85 14.00 17.86 -6.16
CA LEU A 85 14.05 18.28 -4.75
C LEU A 85 14.72 17.21 -3.88
N ARG A 86 14.31 15.96 -4.02
CA ARG A 86 14.85 14.80 -3.29
C ARG A 86 16.29 14.52 -3.66
N HIS A 87 16.63 14.58 -4.94
CA HIS A 87 17.99 14.39 -5.44
C HIS A 87 18.94 15.47 -4.89
N SER A 88 18.53 16.73 -4.92
CA SER A 88 19.31 17.82 -4.33
C SER A 88 19.43 17.72 -2.80
N ALA A 89 18.39 17.20 -2.13
CA ALA A 89 18.44 16.91 -0.70
C ALA A 89 19.46 15.83 -0.38
N ALA A 90 19.61 14.78 -1.22
CA ALA A 90 20.63 13.74 -1.06
C ALA A 90 22.06 14.34 -1.12
N HIS A 91 22.32 15.26 -2.05
CA HIS A 91 23.61 15.95 -2.13
C HIS A 91 23.88 16.87 -0.95
N ILE A 92 22.88 17.59 -0.45
CA ILE A 92 22.99 18.43 0.75
C ILE A 92 23.26 17.55 1.99
N MET A 93 22.61 16.38 2.07
CA MET A 93 22.89 15.39 3.12
C MET A 93 24.31 14.85 3.03
N ALA A 94 24.79 14.49 1.84
CA ALA A 94 26.15 14.01 1.63
C ALA A 94 27.18 15.07 2.07
N GLN A 95 26.97 16.35 1.73
CA GLN A 95 27.83 17.44 2.21
C GLN A 95 27.78 17.56 3.74
N ALA A 96 26.60 17.43 4.37
CA ALA A 96 26.47 17.46 5.82
C ALA A 96 27.22 16.31 6.50
N VAL A 97 27.08 15.09 5.95
CA VAL A 97 27.82 13.90 6.42
C VAL A 97 29.34 14.13 6.26
N LYS A 98 29.80 14.65 5.12
CA LYS A 98 31.24 14.91 4.88
C LYS A 98 31.82 15.93 5.85
N ARG A 99 31.04 16.97 6.23
CA ARG A 99 31.46 17.97 7.23
C ARG A 99 31.58 17.37 8.63
N LEU A 100 30.64 16.51 9.02
CA LEU A 100 30.64 15.88 10.36
C LEU A 100 31.59 14.67 10.44
N PHE A 101 31.74 13.95 9.34
CA PHE A 101 32.58 12.75 9.22
C PHE A 101 33.55 12.90 8.04
N PRO A 102 34.69 13.63 8.20
CA PRO A 102 35.62 13.90 7.09
C PRO A 102 36.17 12.66 6.39
N HIS A 103 36.22 11.51 7.10
CA HIS A 103 36.68 10.23 6.57
C HIS A 103 35.62 9.48 5.75
N ALA A 104 34.37 9.96 5.73
CA ALA A 104 33.28 9.33 4.99
C ALA A 104 33.57 9.27 3.50
N ASP A 105 33.28 8.12 2.87
CA ASP A 105 33.32 7.93 1.43
C ASP A 105 31.92 7.56 0.92
N PHE A 106 31.58 7.95 -0.30
CA PHE A 106 30.21 8.00 -0.78
C PHE A 106 29.99 7.07 -1.98
N GLY A 107 28.99 6.18 -1.87
CA GLY A 107 28.50 5.34 -2.94
C GLY A 107 27.46 6.06 -3.82
N TYR A 108 26.22 5.59 -3.79
CA TYR A 108 25.10 6.15 -4.55
C TYR A 108 24.12 6.95 -3.67
N GLY A 109 23.55 8.00 -4.24
CA GLY A 109 22.59 8.87 -3.56
C GLY A 109 21.41 9.27 -4.45
N PRO A 110 20.56 8.32 -4.94
CA PRO A 110 19.45 8.66 -5.81
C PRO A 110 18.25 9.23 -5.05
N ALA A 111 17.41 9.96 -5.78
CA ALA A 111 16.02 10.16 -5.42
C ALA A 111 15.24 8.85 -5.62
N THR A 112 14.18 8.67 -4.83
CA THR A 112 13.23 7.57 -4.95
C THR A 112 11.81 8.13 -4.96
N GLU A 113 10.83 7.31 -5.33
CA GLU A 113 9.41 7.72 -5.27
C GLU A 113 8.96 8.18 -3.88
N LYS A 114 9.56 7.66 -2.82
CA LYS A 114 9.16 7.92 -1.43
C LYS A 114 10.09 8.86 -0.66
N GLY A 115 11.25 9.21 -1.22
CA GLY A 115 12.24 10.03 -0.53
C GLY A 115 13.58 10.07 -1.24
N PHE A 116 14.66 10.11 -0.49
CA PHE A 116 16.03 10.04 -0.98
C PHE A 116 16.90 9.24 -0.01
N PHE A 117 18.02 8.74 -0.47
CA PHE A 117 19.03 8.15 0.41
C PHE A 117 20.45 8.43 -0.09
N TYR A 118 21.42 8.12 0.74
CA TYR A 118 22.82 8.04 0.35
C TYR A 118 23.49 6.87 1.05
N ASP A 119 24.24 6.07 0.29
CA ASP A 119 25.06 4.97 0.79
C ASP A 119 26.46 5.49 1.11
N VAL A 120 26.88 5.38 2.37
CA VAL A 120 28.08 6.00 2.90
C VAL A 120 28.95 4.95 3.60
N ASP A 121 30.24 4.92 3.27
CA ASP A 121 31.25 4.17 4.00
C ASP A 121 31.79 5.03 5.14
N LEU A 122 31.47 4.69 6.35
CA LEU A 122 31.93 5.37 7.58
C LEU A 122 33.04 4.61 8.29
N GLY A 123 33.67 3.60 7.63
CA GLY A 123 34.64 2.72 8.26
C GLY A 123 34.01 1.94 9.41
N ASP A 124 34.58 2.06 10.60
CA ASP A 124 34.09 1.42 11.81
C ASP A 124 33.06 2.24 12.60
N THR A 125 32.77 3.45 12.13
CA THR A 125 31.80 4.35 12.78
C THR A 125 30.37 3.88 12.55
N LYS A 126 29.63 3.62 13.64
CA LYS A 126 28.20 3.32 13.61
C LYS A 126 27.43 4.58 13.98
N LEU A 127 26.51 5.01 13.13
CA LEU A 127 25.65 6.14 13.43
C LEU A 127 24.66 5.77 14.54
N THR A 128 24.33 6.76 15.35
CA THR A 128 23.25 6.73 16.34
C THR A 128 22.10 7.64 15.90
N ASP A 129 20.95 7.54 16.57
CA ASP A 129 19.82 8.46 16.32
C ASP A 129 20.21 9.92 16.57
N GLU A 130 21.10 10.18 17.55
CA GLU A 130 21.64 11.52 17.79
C GLU A 130 22.49 12.04 16.62
N ASP A 131 23.21 11.15 15.95
CA ASP A 131 24.02 11.53 14.78
C ASP A 131 23.14 11.85 13.58
N LEU A 132 22.02 11.14 13.40
CA LEU A 132 21.02 11.49 12.38
C LEU A 132 20.45 12.91 12.61
N LEU A 133 20.17 13.28 13.86
CA LEU A 133 19.74 14.65 14.20
C LEU A 133 20.83 15.68 13.91
N LYS A 134 22.11 15.39 14.23
CA LYS A 134 23.23 16.29 13.91
C LYS A 134 23.41 16.46 12.40
N ILE A 135 23.23 15.39 11.62
CA ILE A 135 23.26 15.46 10.14
C ILE A 135 22.15 16.37 9.64
N GLU A 136 20.93 16.20 10.13
CA GLU A 136 19.79 17.07 9.75
C GLU A 136 20.05 18.54 10.12
N ASP A 137 20.58 18.81 11.30
CA ASP A 137 20.94 20.18 11.73
C ASP A 137 22.05 20.78 10.85
N GLU A 138 23.05 20.01 10.44
CA GLU A 138 24.09 20.46 9.52
C GLU A 138 23.52 20.72 8.12
N MET A 139 22.59 19.88 7.62
CA MET A 139 21.85 20.17 6.39
C MET A 139 21.10 21.53 6.49
N ARG A 140 20.46 21.81 7.62
CA ARG A 140 19.78 23.10 7.86
C ARG A 140 20.74 24.28 7.81
N LYS A 141 22.00 24.12 8.26
CA LYS A 141 23.04 25.16 8.14
C LYS A 141 23.44 25.37 6.68
N ILE A 142 23.69 24.28 5.92
CA ILE A 142 24.04 24.34 4.50
C ILE A 142 22.92 25.02 3.68
N VAL A 143 21.66 24.71 3.98
CA VAL A 143 20.52 25.41 3.36
C VAL A 143 20.52 26.91 3.66
N LYS A 144 20.85 27.33 4.90
CA LYS A 144 20.94 28.74 5.29
C LYS A 144 22.12 29.46 4.63
N GLU A 145 23.23 28.75 4.33
CA GLU A 145 24.38 29.30 3.61
C GLU A 145 24.03 29.72 2.18
N ASN A 146 22.94 29.19 1.60
CA ASN A 146 22.47 29.52 0.25
C ASN A 146 23.53 29.30 -0.84
N LEU A 147 24.20 28.17 -0.82
CA LEU A 147 25.26 27.84 -1.76
C LEU A 147 24.70 27.63 -3.17
N PRO A 148 25.33 28.17 -4.22
CA PRO A 148 24.99 27.83 -5.60
C PRO A 148 25.42 26.39 -5.90
N ILE A 149 24.56 25.63 -6.60
CA ILE A 149 24.86 24.30 -7.12
C ILE A 149 25.26 24.45 -8.60
N LYS A 150 26.53 24.20 -8.90
CA LYS A 150 27.12 24.46 -10.20
C LYS A 150 27.56 23.16 -10.87
N PRO A 151 27.03 22.83 -12.04
CA PRO A 151 27.48 21.69 -12.83
C PRO A 151 28.81 21.97 -13.54
N PHE A 152 29.59 20.93 -13.77
CA PHE A 152 30.72 20.92 -14.69
C PHE A 152 30.96 19.52 -15.23
N ILE A 153 31.67 19.41 -16.35
CA ILE A 153 31.96 18.15 -17.03
C ILE A 153 33.48 18.03 -17.15
N LEU A 154 33.99 16.82 -16.89
CA LEU A 154 35.39 16.51 -17.05
C LEU A 154 35.63 15.32 -17.98
N PRO A 155 36.73 15.29 -18.75
CA PRO A 155 37.22 14.07 -19.38
C PRO A 155 37.47 12.97 -18.32
N ARG A 156 37.33 11.69 -18.72
CA ARG A 156 37.46 10.54 -17.83
C ARG A 156 38.70 10.57 -16.95
N GLU A 157 39.88 10.81 -17.55
CA GLU A 157 41.16 10.84 -16.81
C GLU A 157 41.19 11.92 -15.73
N GLU A 158 40.68 13.13 -16.06
CA GLU A 158 40.59 14.24 -15.11
C GLU A 158 39.54 13.98 -14.03
N ALA A 159 38.44 13.32 -14.38
CA ALA A 159 37.40 12.92 -13.44
C ALA A 159 37.92 11.89 -12.41
N ILE A 160 38.66 10.87 -12.89
CA ILE A 160 39.30 9.87 -11.99
C ILE A 160 40.28 10.58 -11.07
N LYS A 161 41.17 11.42 -11.61
CA LYS A 161 42.18 12.16 -10.84
C LYS A 161 41.51 13.03 -9.75
N LEU A 162 40.46 13.76 -10.10
CA LEU A 162 39.71 14.57 -9.14
C LEU A 162 39.11 13.74 -7.99
N MET A 163 38.57 12.55 -8.31
CA MET A 163 37.97 11.66 -7.31
C MET A 163 39.03 10.98 -6.44
N GLU A 164 40.19 10.61 -7.02
CA GLU A 164 41.33 10.09 -6.26
C GLU A 164 41.90 11.12 -5.28
N GLU A 165 42.10 12.36 -5.72
CA GLU A 165 42.56 13.46 -4.85
C GLU A 165 41.61 13.73 -3.68
N ARG A 166 40.31 13.42 -3.85
CA ARG A 166 39.27 13.54 -2.82
C ARG A 166 39.09 12.28 -1.99
N GLY A 167 39.79 11.18 -2.30
CA GLY A 167 39.68 9.90 -1.61
C GLY A 167 38.34 9.19 -1.85
N ALA A 168 37.65 9.47 -2.95
CA ALA A 168 36.33 8.97 -3.28
C ALA A 168 36.43 7.65 -4.10
N LYS A 169 36.81 6.57 -3.42
CA LYS A 169 37.11 5.26 -4.07
C LYS A 169 35.90 4.66 -4.80
N TYR A 170 34.70 4.79 -4.25
CA TYR A 170 33.48 4.27 -4.89
C TYR A 170 33.10 5.03 -6.15
N LYS A 171 33.41 6.34 -6.21
CA LYS A 171 33.20 7.15 -7.43
C LYS A 171 34.23 6.79 -8.50
N VAL A 172 35.49 6.56 -8.13
CA VAL A 172 36.54 6.07 -9.06
C VAL A 172 36.13 4.73 -9.66
N GLU A 173 35.71 3.79 -8.82
CA GLU A 173 35.22 2.48 -9.26
C GLU A 173 34.01 2.63 -10.22
N HIS A 174 33.05 3.48 -9.87
CA HIS A 174 31.88 3.73 -10.72
C HIS A 174 32.25 4.35 -12.07
N ILE A 175 33.19 5.28 -12.11
CA ILE A 175 33.69 5.82 -13.41
C ILE A 175 34.28 4.70 -14.27
N GLY A 176 34.93 3.71 -13.64
CA GLY A 176 35.48 2.54 -14.35
C GLY A 176 34.41 1.65 -14.99
N ASP A 177 33.21 1.60 -14.41
CA ASP A 177 32.09 0.79 -14.91
C ASP A 177 31.31 1.47 -16.05
N LEU A 178 31.47 2.79 -16.26
CA LEU A 178 30.75 3.52 -17.30
C LEU A 178 31.31 3.21 -18.71
N ASP A 179 30.45 3.28 -19.72
CA ASP A 179 30.86 3.16 -21.13
C ASP A 179 31.94 4.17 -21.51
N GLU A 180 32.82 3.82 -22.46
CA GLU A 180 33.97 4.66 -22.83
C GLU A 180 33.60 6.06 -23.29
N ASP A 181 32.43 6.23 -23.92
CA ASP A 181 31.87 7.48 -24.43
C ASP A 181 30.98 8.23 -23.43
N ALA A 182 30.84 7.72 -22.23
CA ALA A 182 29.98 8.33 -21.20
C ALA A 182 30.48 9.73 -20.81
N VAL A 183 29.55 10.69 -20.78
CA VAL A 183 29.79 12.06 -20.31
C VAL A 183 29.81 12.09 -18.80
N ILE A 184 30.96 12.37 -18.19
CA ILE A 184 31.10 12.39 -16.72
C ILE A 184 30.87 13.82 -16.23
N SER A 185 29.75 13.99 -15.52
CA SER A 185 29.33 15.27 -14.97
C SER A 185 29.41 15.28 -13.44
N PHE A 186 29.63 16.47 -12.92
CA PHE A 186 29.76 16.75 -11.49
C PHE A 186 28.89 17.95 -11.12
N TYR A 187 28.53 18.02 -9.86
CA TYR A 187 27.88 19.18 -9.27
C TYR A 187 28.64 19.61 -8.01
N GLN A 188 28.99 20.91 -7.98
CA GLN A 188 29.67 21.54 -6.85
C GLN A 188 28.73 22.42 -6.08
N GLN A 189 28.69 22.24 -4.76
CA GLN A 189 28.00 23.11 -3.79
C GLN A 189 28.98 23.51 -2.67
N GLY A 190 29.48 24.74 -2.73
CA GLY A 190 30.56 25.21 -1.85
C GLY A 190 31.83 24.40 -2.08
N ASP A 191 32.33 23.75 -1.04
CA ASP A 191 33.52 22.88 -1.03
C ASP A 191 33.23 21.40 -1.36
N TYR A 192 31.95 21.03 -1.41
CA TYR A 192 31.52 19.67 -1.74
C TYR A 192 31.31 19.50 -3.25
N ILE A 193 31.85 18.42 -3.79
CA ILE A 193 31.69 18.02 -5.19
C ILE A 193 31.22 16.58 -5.22
N ASP A 194 30.20 16.29 -6.03
CA ASP A 194 29.70 14.93 -6.26
C ASP A 194 29.54 14.65 -7.75
N MET A 195 29.78 13.40 -8.14
CA MET A 195 29.55 12.90 -9.50
C MET A 195 28.07 12.56 -9.67
N CYS A 196 27.40 13.19 -10.62
CA CYS A 196 25.98 13.07 -10.81
C CYS A 196 25.55 13.53 -12.21
N VAL A 197 24.45 12.99 -12.72
CA VAL A 197 23.85 13.37 -14.00
C VAL A 197 22.85 14.54 -13.89
N GLY A 198 22.41 14.90 -12.67
CA GLY A 198 21.41 15.94 -12.42
C GLY A 198 20.01 15.59 -12.98
N PRO A 199 19.11 16.59 -13.12
CA PRO A 199 19.28 17.99 -12.72
C PRO A 199 19.18 18.23 -11.22
N HIS A 200 19.57 19.44 -10.79
CA HIS A 200 19.54 19.88 -9.39
C HIS A 200 18.88 21.25 -9.21
N LEU A 201 18.53 21.58 -7.97
CA LEU A 201 18.18 22.94 -7.56
C LEU A 201 19.34 23.88 -7.88
N CYS A 202 19.06 25.15 -8.24
CA CYS A 202 20.12 26.13 -8.49
C CYS A 202 20.87 26.54 -7.22
N TYR A 203 20.21 26.51 -6.06
CA TYR A 203 20.76 26.94 -4.77
C TYR A 203 20.25 26.05 -3.63
N THR A 204 21.09 25.79 -2.63
CA THR A 204 20.73 24.96 -1.48
C THR A 204 19.54 25.51 -0.69
N LYS A 205 19.32 26.84 -0.64
CA LYS A 205 18.20 27.49 0.02
C LYS A 205 16.83 27.16 -0.58
N ALA A 206 16.78 26.63 -1.80
CA ALA A 206 15.53 26.21 -2.42
C ALA A 206 14.95 24.94 -1.75
N LEU A 207 15.77 24.13 -1.06
CA LEU A 207 15.33 23.01 -0.23
C LEU A 207 14.75 23.57 1.10
N LYS A 208 13.41 23.55 1.24
CA LYS A 208 12.72 24.19 2.38
C LYS A 208 12.35 23.21 3.49
N ALA A 209 11.90 22.02 3.10
CA ALA A 209 11.33 21.04 4.01
C ALA A 209 11.93 19.66 3.79
N PHE A 210 12.61 19.11 4.78
CA PHE A 210 13.22 17.78 4.75
C PHE A 210 13.35 17.21 6.15
N LYS A 211 13.49 15.88 6.20
CA LYS A 211 13.70 15.12 7.43
C LYS A 211 14.60 13.92 7.13
N ILE A 212 15.59 13.66 8.00
CA ILE A 212 16.30 12.38 8.02
C ILE A 212 15.43 11.38 8.79
N THR A 213 15.17 10.22 8.21
CA THR A 213 14.20 9.28 8.77
C THR A 213 14.85 8.10 9.48
N GLN A 214 15.79 7.43 8.84
CA GLN A 214 16.42 6.23 9.39
C GLN A 214 17.76 5.91 8.73
N GLN A 215 18.48 4.97 9.33
CA GLN A 215 19.64 4.33 8.73
C GLN A 215 19.42 2.82 8.57
N SER A 216 20.08 2.24 7.58
CA SER A 216 20.09 0.79 7.32
C SER A 216 21.42 0.36 6.68
N GLY A 217 21.70 -0.94 6.67
CA GLY A 217 22.80 -1.49 5.88
C GLY A 217 22.41 -1.68 4.41
N ALA A 218 23.32 -1.40 3.48
CA ALA A 218 23.19 -1.69 2.07
C ALA A 218 24.50 -2.21 1.49
N TYR A 219 24.46 -3.30 0.74
CA TYR A 219 25.68 -3.80 0.09
C TYR A 219 26.03 -2.96 -1.14
N TRP A 220 27.30 -2.63 -1.31
CA TRP A 220 27.79 -1.91 -2.47
C TRP A 220 27.41 -2.65 -3.78
N LYS A 221 26.89 -1.91 -4.75
CA LYS A 221 26.35 -2.46 -6.03
C LYS A 221 25.29 -3.55 -5.82
N ASN A 222 24.61 -3.54 -4.68
CA ASN A 222 23.58 -4.52 -4.33
C ASN A 222 24.06 -5.98 -4.35
N ASP A 223 25.37 -6.22 -4.21
CA ASP A 223 26.00 -7.55 -4.13
C ASP A 223 26.41 -7.86 -2.69
N LYS A 224 25.87 -8.94 -2.12
CA LYS A 224 26.15 -9.41 -0.76
C LYS A 224 27.63 -9.75 -0.50
N ASN A 225 28.42 -9.94 -1.56
CA ASN A 225 29.85 -10.21 -1.46
C ASN A 225 30.69 -8.92 -1.31
N ASN A 226 30.11 -7.77 -1.60
CA ASN A 226 30.74 -6.47 -1.45
C ASN A 226 30.60 -5.92 -0.04
N LYS A 227 31.34 -4.85 0.25
CA LYS A 227 31.28 -4.18 1.55
C LYS A 227 29.87 -3.65 1.83
N MET A 228 29.40 -3.85 3.06
CA MET A 228 28.17 -3.26 3.55
C MET A 228 28.42 -1.79 3.92
N LEU A 229 27.68 -0.89 3.31
CA LEU A 229 27.67 0.54 3.56
C LEU A 229 26.50 0.92 4.47
N THR A 230 26.58 2.11 5.07
CA THR A 230 25.48 2.69 5.83
C THR A 230 24.60 3.50 4.88
N ARG A 231 23.36 3.11 4.69
CA ARG A 231 22.34 3.86 3.95
C ARG A 231 21.64 4.81 4.90
N ILE A 232 21.74 6.11 4.63
CA ILE A 232 21.01 7.16 5.36
C ILE A 232 19.81 7.57 4.51
N ASN A 233 18.59 7.45 5.05
CA ASN A 233 17.35 7.74 4.35
C ASN A 233 16.78 9.09 4.81
N GLY A 234 16.16 9.81 3.88
CA GLY A 234 15.46 11.05 4.16
C GLY A 234 14.28 11.28 3.24
N ILE A 235 13.46 12.26 3.60
CA ILE A 235 12.31 12.73 2.83
C ILE A 235 12.41 14.22 2.62
N ALA A 236 11.92 14.72 1.49
CA ALA A 236 11.91 16.15 1.17
C ALA A 236 10.62 16.51 0.42
N PHE A 237 10.08 17.70 0.76
CA PHE A 237 8.83 18.24 0.24
C PHE A 237 8.99 19.70 -0.15
N LYS A 238 8.08 20.22 -0.98
CA LYS A 238 8.09 21.64 -1.41
C LYS A 238 7.87 22.60 -0.24
N THR A 239 7.02 22.21 0.70
CA THR A 239 6.64 23.05 1.84
C THR A 239 6.76 22.30 3.17
N GLN A 240 6.92 23.03 4.26
CA GLN A 240 6.92 22.47 5.61
C GLN A 240 5.56 21.84 5.97
N ALA A 241 4.45 22.42 5.47
CA ALA A 241 3.11 21.87 5.70
C ALA A 241 2.94 20.46 5.09
N GLU A 242 3.43 20.25 3.87
CA GLU A 242 3.43 18.92 3.23
C GLU A 242 4.31 17.92 4.02
N LEU A 243 5.48 18.35 4.49
CA LEU A 243 6.33 17.50 5.33
C LEU A 243 5.64 17.12 6.64
N ASP A 244 5.04 18.09 7.32
CA ASP A 244 4.35 17.89 8.60
C ASP A 244 3.12 16.96 8.42
N GLU A 245 2.39 17.09 7.31
CA GLU A 245 1.29 16.19 6.96
C GLU A 245 1.80 14.76 6.70
N HIS A 246 2.87 14.63 5.92
CA HIS A 246 3.47 13.32 5.65
C HIS A 246 4.00 12.65 6.93
N LEU A 247 4.63 13.40 7.83
CA LEU A 247 5.11 12.87 9.12
C LEU A 247 3.94 12.39 9.99
N LYS A 248 2.82 13.11 10.01
CA LYS A 248 1.59 12.65 10.70
C LYS A 248 1.05 11.34 10.08
N LEU A 249 1.07 11.24 8.74
CA LEU A 249 0.66 9.99 8.07
C LEU A 249 1.58 8.81 8.41
N LEU A 250 2.90 9.04 8.50
CA LEU A 250 3.84 7.99 8.93
C LEU A 250 3.61 7.56 10.38
N GLU A 251 3.41 8.52 11.30
CA GLU A 251 3.09 8.23 12.70
C GLU A 251 1.78 7.46 12.83
N GLU A 252 0.75 7.86 12.08
CA GLU A 252 -0.52 7.15 12.05
C GLU A 252 -0.38 5.74 11.44
N ALA A 253 0.45 5.58 10.39
CA ALA A 253 0.74 4.28 9.81
C ALA A 253 1.44 3.34 10.80
N GLU A 254 2.42 3.84 11.57
CA GLU A 254 3.08 3.08 12.63
C GLU A 254 2.10 2.70 13.74
N ARG A 255 1.23 3.63 14.12
CA ARG A 255 0.19 3.39 15.12
C ARG A 255 -0.82 2.33 14.69
N ARG A 256 -1.10 2.22 13.37
CA ARG A 256 -2.03 1.24 12.80
C ARG A 256 -1.38 -0.06 12.35
N ASP A 257 -0.06 -0.19 12.46
CA ASP A 257 0.67 -1.38 11.98
C ASP A 257 0.01 -2.68 12.49
N HIS A 258 -0.40 -3.52 11.54
CA HIS A 258 -1.11 -4.77 11.83
C HIS A 258 -0.29 -5.75 12.68
N ARG A 259 1.06 -5.68 12.63
CA ARG A 259 1.95 -6.52 13.45
C ARG A 259 1.88 -6.13 14.92
N ARG A 260 1.77 -4.83 15.19
CA ARG A 260 1.58 -4.28 16.54
C ARG A 260 0.18 -4.59 17.05
N ILE A 261 -0.85 -4.21 16.29
CA ILE A 261 -2.26 -4.43 16.66
C ILE A 261 -2.55 -5.92 16.79
N GLY A 262 -2.04 -6.74 15.87
CA GLY A 262 -2.19 -8.19 15.88
C GLY A 262 -1.62 -8.83 17.15
N ARG A 263 -0.48 -8.33 17.65
CA ARG A 263 0.09 -8.76 18.93
C ARG A 263 -0.73 -8.27 20.12
N GLU A 264 -1.18 -7.01 20.14
CA GLU A 264 -2.00 -6.44 21.22
C GLU A 264 -3.35 -7.15 21.38
N MET A 265 -3.93 -7.62 20.27
CA MET A 265 -5.23 -8.30 20.23
C MET A 265 -5.13 -9.83 20.17
N ASP A 266 -3.94 -10.41 20.23
CA ASP A 266 -3.69 -11.86 20.10
C ASP A 266 -4.30 -12.45 18.81
N LEU A 267 -4.07 -11.78 17.65
CA LEU A 267 -4.60 -12.24 16.38
C LEU A 267 -3.70 -13.30 15.73
N PHE A 268 -2.39 -13.03 15.69
CA PHE A 268 -1.39 -13.92 15.07
C PHE A 268 0.00 -13.69 15.63
N MET A 269 0.88 -14.65 15.41
CA MET A 269 2.30 -14.53 15.70
C MET A 269 3.15 -14.95 14.51
N LEU A 270 4.36 -14.42 14.45
CA LEU A 270 5.44 -14.79 13.54
C LEU A 270 6.63 -15.22 14.40
N CYS A 271 7.34 -16.27 14.00
CA CYS A 271 8.49 -16.79 14.74
C CYS A 271 9.66 -17.12 13.80
N GLU A 272 10.84 -17.32 14.39
CA GLU A 272 12.08 -17.60 13.65
C GLU A 272 12.10 -19.02 13.08
N GLU A 273 11.39 -19.96 13.70
CA GLU A 273 11.28 -21.35 13.29
C GLU A 273 10.50 -21.51 11.96
N ALA A 274 9.62 -20.54 11.66
CA ALA A 274 8.79 -20.56 10.46
C ALA A 274 8.72 -19.15 9.80
N PRO A 275 9.83 -18.65 9.22
CA PRO A 275 9.88 -17.31 8.69
C PRO A 275 8.97 -17.15 7.46
N GLY A 276 7.99 -16.25 7.58
CA GLY A 276 6.97 -16.01 6.56
C GLY A 276 5.75 -16.95 6.62
N PHE A 277 5.63 -17.75 7.67
CA PHE A 277 4.47 -18.60 7.94
C PHE A 277 3.72 -18.06 9.17
N PRO A 278 2.58 -17.38 9.02
CA PRO A 278 1.85 -16.82 10.14
C PRO A 278 1.11 -17.92 10.92
N PHE A 279 1.17 -17.83 12.25
CA PHE A 279 0.38 -18.66 13.16
C PHE A 279 -0.82 -17.84 13.63
N PHE A 280 -2.03 -18.26 13.30
CA PHE A 280 -3.22 -17.61 13.80
C PHE A 280 -3.54 -18.08 15.22
N LEU A 281 -3.70 -17.12 16.12
CA LEU A 281 -4.10 -17.34 17.50
C LEU A 281 -5.65 -17.42 17.60
N PRO A 282 -6.22 -17.81 18.76
CA PRO A 282 -7.67 -17.98 18.87
C PRO A 282 -8.50 -16.77 18.41
N ASN A 283 -8.11 -15.55 18.77
CA ASN A 283 -8.80 -14.33 18.34
C ASN A 283 -8.66 -14.12 16.81
N GLY A 284 -7.48 -14.37 16.26
CA GLY A 284 -7.27 -14.29 14.83
C GLY A 284 -8.08 -15.32 14.04
N MET A 285 -8.28 -16.52 14.62
CA MET A 285 -9.15 -17.53 14.01
C MET A 285 -10.63 -17.11 14.03
N GLN A 286 -11.11 -16.40 15.09
CA GLN A 286 -12.46 -15.86 15.09
C GLN A 286 -12.67 -14.85 13.96
N LEU A 287 -11.70 -13.94 13.77
CA LEU A 287 -11.71 -12.96 12.68
C LEU A 287 -11.67 -13.65 11.31
N LYS A 288 -10.74 -14.60 11.13
CA LYS A 288 -10.58 -15.37 9.87
C LYS A 288 -11.84 -16.15 9.52
N ASN A 289 -12.46 -16.83 10.50
CA ASN A 289 -13.68 -17.58 10.29
C ASN A 289 -14.87 -16.68 9.92
N ALA A 290 -15.03 -15.52 10.57
CA ALA A 290 -16.09 -14.58 10.24
C ALA A 290 -15.95 -14.06 8.79
N LEU A 291 -14.72 -13.82 8.32
CA LEU A 291 -14.43 -13.43 6.94
C LEU A 291 -14.72 -14.57 5.95
N ILE A 292 -14.33 -15.81 6.30
CA ILE A 292 -14.60 -17.02 5.51
C ILE A 292 -16.11 -17.28 5.42
N ASP A 293 -16.87 -17.13 6.51
CA ASP A 293 -18.33 -17.30 6.49
C ASP A 293 -18.99 -16.25 5.59
N TYR A 294 -18.51 -15.01 5.59
CA TYR A 294 -18.95 -13.98 4.65
C TYR A 294 -18.67 -14.36 3.18
N TRP A 295 -17.49 -14.87 2.90
CA TRP A 295 -17.12 -15.40 1.59
C TRP A 295 -18.07 -16.53 1.16
N ARG A 296 -18.35 -17.49 2.03
CA ARG A 296 -19.25 -18.62 1.73
C ARG A 296 -20.68 -18.17 1.44
N ASP A 297 -21.18 -17.20 2.20
CA ASP A 297 -22.54 -16.69 1.97
C ASP A 297 -22.69 -16.06 0.60
N ILE A 298 -21.73 -15.23 0.18
CA ILE A 298 -21.73 -14.62 -1.16
C ILE A 298 -21.59 -15.71 -2.23
N HIS A 299 -20.67 -16.65 -2.06
CA HIS A 299 -20.41 -17.69 -3.05
C HIS A 299 -21.60 -18.63 -3.22
N THR A 300 -22.27 -18.98 -2.12
CA THR A 300 -23.51 -19.79 -2.16
C THR A 300 -24.61 -19.04 -2.92
N ARG A 301 -24.80 -17.76 -2.66
CA ARG A 301 -25.78 -16.93 -3.36
C ARG A 301 -25.51 -16.84 -4.88
N GLU A 302 -24.23 -16.72 -5.25
CA GLU A 302 -23.77 -16.65 -6.65
C GLU A 302 -23.57 -18.03 -7.30
N ASN A 303 -24.04 -19.10 -6.66
CA ASN A 303 -24.01 -20.49 -7.16
C ASN A 303 -22.59 -21.02 -7.42
N TYR A 304 -21.61 -20.69 -6.57
CA TYR A 304 -20.30 -21.32 -6.59
C TYR A 304 -20.32 -22.65 -5.83
N LEU A 305 -19.63 -23.65 -6.37
CA LEU A 305 -19.42 -24.96 -5.73
C LEU A 305 -18.09 -24.92 -4.99
N GLU A 306 -18.11 -25.08 -3.66
CA GLU A 306 -16.88 -25.13 -2.86
C GLU A 306 -16.20 -26.49 -3.01
N VAL A 307 -14.91 -26.50 -3.30
CA VAL A 307 -14.07 -27.71 -3.40
C VAL A 307 -12.81 -27.55 -2.56
N SER A 308 -12.07 -28.65 -2.40
CA SER A 308 -10.75 -28.65 -1.77
C SER A 308 -9.82 -29.58 -2.54
N THR A 309 -8.65 -29.09 -2.90
CA THR A 309 -7.63 -29.87 -3.63
C THR A 309 -6.41 -30.16 -2.76
N PRO A 310 -5.67 -31.25 -2.99
CA PRO A 310 -4.50 -31.61 -2.19
C PRO A 310 -3.40 -30.55 -2.19
N LEU A 311 -2.68 -30.42 -1.08
CA LEU A 311 -1.54 -29.50 -0.96
C LEU A 311 -0.32 -29.99 -1.76
N ILE A 312 -0.09 -31.29 -1.81
CA ILE A 312 1.08 -31.89 -2.45
C ILE A 312 0.61 -32.67 -3.66
N MET A 313 1.18 -32.37 -4.82
CA MET A 313 0.84 -33.01 -6.08
C MET A 313 2.10 -33.29 -6.90
N ASN A 314 2.04 -34.31 -7.78
CA ASN A 314 3.16 -34.74 -8.60
C ASN A 314 3.61 -33.63 -9.57
N ARG A 315 4.91 -33.54 -9.82
CA ARG A 315 5.55 -32.56 -10.72
C ARG A 315 4.92 -32.55 -12.13
N LYS A 316 4.50 -33.70 -12.68
CA LYS A 316 3.88 -33.78 -14.01
C LYS A 316 2.67 -32.84 -14.16
N LEU A 317 1.89 -32.63 -13.09
CA LEU A 317 0.77 -31.71 -13.11
C LEU A 317 1.23 -30.26 -13.37
N TRP A 318 2.36 -29.89 -12.78
CA TRP A 318 2.95 -28.55 -12.88
C TRP A 318 3.64 -28.33 -14.23
N GLU A 319 4.20 -29.38 -14.82
CA GLU A 319 4.72 -29.38 -16.20
C GLU A 319 3.58 -29.18 -17.21
N THR A 320 2.49 -29.94 -17.09
CA THR A 320 1.33 -29.84 -17.98
C THR A 320 0.70 -28.43 -17.92
N SER A 321 0.66 -27.81 -16.74
CA SER A 321 0.08 -26.48 -16.56
C SER A 321 1.04 -25.33 -16.91
N GLY A 322 2.31 -25.59 -17.23
CA GLY A 322 3.34 -24.58 -17.50
C GLY A 322 3.97 -23.94 -16.27
N HIS A 323 3.45 -24.22 -15.06
CA HIS A 323 4.00 -23.64 -13.83
C HIS A 323 5.44 -24.05 -13.56
N TRP A 324 5.84 -25.27 -13.94
CA TRP A 324 7.20 -25.73 -13.73
C TRP A 324 8.23 -24.92 -14.52
N ASP A 325 7.90 -24.46 -15.71
CA ASP A 325 8.80 -23.70 -16.56
C ASP A 325 8.85 -22.21 -16.20
N HIS A 326 7.71 -21.65 -15.75
CA HIS A 326 7.59 -20.21 -15.50
C HIS A 326 7.64 -19.82 -14.01
N TYR A 327 7.49 -20.76 -13.07
CA TYR A 327 7.30 -20.45 -11.65
C TYR A 327 8.09 -21.33 -10.67
N LYS A 328 8.91 -22.29 -11.14
CA LYS A 328 9.59 -23.30 -10.29
C LYS A 328 10.43 -22.71 -9.16
N ASP A 329 11.07 -21.54 -9.38
CA ASP A 329 11.96 -20.92 -8.40
C ASP A 329 11.20 -20.43 -7.15
N ASN A 330 9.89 -20.25 -7.28
CA ASN A 330 8.97 -19.89 -6.20
C ASN A 330 8.23 -21.12 -5.61
N MET A 331 8.54 -22.35 -6.03
CA MET A 331 7.87 -23.57 -5.57
C MET A 331 8.69 -24.31 -4.52
N TYR A 332 8.00 -24.89 -3.55
CA TYR A 332 8.57 -25.89 -2.66
C TYR A 332 8.40 -27.27 -3.29
N SER A 333 9.49 -28.01 -3.41
CA SER A 333 9.47 -29.38 -3.95
C SER A 333 10.16 -30.36 -3.01
N THR A 334 9.76 -31.63 -3.09
CA THR A 334 10.34 -32.74 -2.33
C THR A 334 10.42 -34.01 -3.20
N GLN A 335 11.30 -34.91 -2.82
CA GLN A 335 11.43 -36.24 -3.46
C GLN A 335 10.75 -37.28 -2.57
N ILE A 336 9.87 -38.07 -3.15
CA ILE A 336 9.19 -39.19 -2.49
C ILE A 336 9.20 -40.38 -3.47
N ASP A 337 9.76 -41.50 -3.07
CA ASP A 337 9.83 -42.74 -3.89
C ASP A 337 10.40 -42.48 -5.31
N GLU A 338 11.50 -41.72 -5.40
CA GLU A 338 12.18 -41.32 -6.66
C GLU A 338 11.36 -40.39 -7.57
N GLU A 339 10.16 -39.97 -7.16
CA GLU A 339 9.35 -38.98 -7.86
C GLU A 339 9.41 -37.61 -7.19
N THR A 340 9.33 -36.53 -7.99
CA THR A 340 9.26 -35.17 -7.50
C THR A 340 7.81 -34.79 -7.24
N PHE A 341 7.53 -34.32 -6.03
CA PHE A 341 6.26 -33.73 -5.63
C PHE A 341 6.46 -32.25 -5.27
N CYS A 342 5.45 -31.44 -5.54
CA CYS A 342 5.47 -30.02 -5.24
C CYS A 342 4.33 -29.66 -4.30
N VAL A 343 4.60 -28.75 -3.36
CA VAL A 343 3.56 -28.06 -2.59
C VAL A 343 2.92 -27.02 -3.50
N LYS A 344 1.61 -27.01 -3.62
CA LYS A 344 0.92 -26.14 -4.57
C LYS A 344 1.21 -24.65 -4.33
N PRO A 345 1.71 -23.91 -5.34
CA PRO A 345 1.83 -22.45 -5.30
C PRO A 345 0.56 -21.74 -5.75
N MET A 346 -0.33 -22.46 -6.44
CA MET A 346 -1.61 -22.02 -7.04
C MET A 346 -2.61 -23.15 -7.01
N ASN A 347 -3.91 -22.84 -7.11
CA ASN A 347 -4.98 -23.83 -7.03
C ASN A 347 -5.46 -24.33 -8.41
N CYS A 348 -5.18 -23.57 -9.47
CA CYS A 348 -5.72 -23.77 -10.81
C CYS A 348 -5.53 -25.19 -11.37
N PRO A 349 -4.35 -25.88 -11.31
CA PRO A 349 -4.24 -27.23 -11.82
C PRO A 349 -5.08 -28.24 -11.04
N GLY A 350 -5.25 -28.03 -9.72
CA GLY A 350 -6.15 -28.81 -8.88
C GLY A 350 -7.61 -28.65 -9.30
N GLY A 351 -8.07 -27.42 -9.53
CA GLY A 351 -9.41 -27.09 -10.02
C GLY A 351 -9.70 -27.72 -11.39
N VAL A 352 -8.72 -27.69 -12.28
CA VAL A 352 -8.79 -28.37 -13.59
C VAL A 352 -8.99 -29.88 -13.43
N MET A 353 -8.28 -30.52 -12.49
CA MET A 353 -8.47 -31.97 -12.21
C MET A 353 -9.87 -32.26 -11.67
N VAL A 354 -10.45 -31.37 -10.88
CA VAL A 354 -11.85 -31.49 -10.42
C VAL A 354 -12.81 -31.39 -11.60
N TYR A 355 -12.67 -30.41 -12.50
CA TYR A 355 -13.47 -30.34 -13.72
C TYR A 355 -13.36 -31.62 -14.56
N ARG A 356 -12.14 -32.11 -14.79
CA ARG A 356 -11.84 -33.28 -15.60
C ARG A 356 -12.36 -34.60 -15.03
N SER A 357 -12.78 -34.63 -13.76
CA SER A 357 -13.22 -35.87 -13.06
C SER A 357 -14.49 -36.47 -13.64
N LYS A 358 -15.28 -35.72 -14.41
CA LYS A 358 -16.52 -36.17 -15.06
C LYS A 358 -16.75 -35.45 -16.39
N PRO A 359 -17.56 -36.00 -17.31
CA PRO A 359 -17.96 -35.30 -18.52
C PRO A 359 -18.93 -34.16 -18.20
N HIS A 360 -18.87 -33.08 -19.01
CA HIS A 360 -19.72 -31.90 -18.86
C HIS A 360 -20.54 -31.62 -20.12
N SER A 361 -21.74 -31.08 -19.91
CA SER A 361 -22.62 -30.57 -20.97
C SER A 361 -22.62 -29.04 -20.98
N TYR A 362 -22.85 -28.44 -22.15
CA TYR A 362 -23.03 -26.99 -22.30
C TYR A 362 -24.10 -26.40 -21.35
N ARG A 363 -25.05 -27.22 -20.88
CA ARG A 363 -26.10 -26.79 -19.93
C ARG A 363 -25.58 -26.58 -18.51
N GLU A 364 -24.43 -27.16 -18.18
CA GLU A 364 -23.79 -27.00 -16.88
C GLU A 364 -22.90 -25.73 -16.82
N LEU A 365 -22.63 -25.12 -18.00
CA LEU A 365 -21.78 -23.94 -18.11
C LEU A 365 -22.60 -22.63 -18.05
N PRO A 366 -22.17 -21.62 -17.31
CA PRO A 366 -20.87 -21.53 -16.61
C PRO A 366 -20.84 -22.38 -15.34
N LEU A 367 -19.77 -23.17 -15.16
CA LEU A 367 -19.50 -23.94 -13.95
C LEU A 367 -18.54 -23.16 -13.06
N ARG A 368 -19.02 -22.68 -11.91
CA ARG A 368 -18.25 -21.86 -10.97
C ARG A 368 -17.77 -22.71 -9.80
N VAL A 369 -16.46 -22.91 -9.69
CA VAL A 369 -15.82 -23.74 -8.66
C VAL A 369 -14.93 -22.87 -7.78
N GLY A 370 -15.26 -22.73 -6.49
CA GLY A 370 -14.53 -21.95 -5.51
C GLY A 370 -13.68 -22.84 -4.58
N GLU A 371 -12.54 -22.36 -4.17
CA GLU A 371 -11.66 -23.02 -3.19
C GLU A 371 -11.02 -22.00 -2.25
N LEU A 372 -11.16 -22.21 -0.95
CA LEU A 372 -10.31 -21.57 0.04
C LEU A 372 -8.97 -22.32 0.08
N GLY A 373 -8.17 -22.11 -0.95
CA GLY A 373 -6.99 -22.90 -1.23
C GLY A 373 -5.76 -22.44 -0.46
N LEU A 374 -5.21 -23.30 0.40
CA LEU A 374 -3.95 -23.03 1.08
C LEU A 374 -2.80 -23.25 0.09
N VAL A 375 -2.03 -22.20 -0.18
CA VAL A 375 -0.91 -22.21 -1.12
C VAL A 375 0.39 -21.78 -0.47
N HIS A 376 1.52 -22.19 -1.06
CA HIS A 376 2.86 -21.91 -0.54
C HIS A 376 3.74 -21.35 -1.64
N ARG A 377 4.40 -20.21 -1.38
CA ARG A 377 5.32 -19.55 -2.32
C ARG A 377 6.63 -19.25 -1.64
N HIS A 378 7.74 -19.59 -2.26
CA HIS A 378 9.08 -19.28 -1.76
C HIS A 378 9.40 -17.81 -2.00
N GLU A 379 8.88 -16.95 -1.12
CA GLU A 379 9.23 -15.52 -1.10
C GLU A 379 10.61 -15.31 -0.48
N LEU A 380 11.40 -14.38 -1.04
CA LEU A 380 12.71 -14.03 -0.51
C LEU A 380 12.59 -13.47 0.91
N LYS A 381 13.56 -13.78 1.78
CA LYS A 381 13.54 -13.36 3.19
C LYS A 381 13.39 -11.84 3.36
N GLY A 382 14.05 -11.04 2.50
CA GLY A 382 13.98 -9.57 2.55
C GLY A 382 12.65 -8.97 2.09
N ALA A 383 11.81 -9.74 1.41
CA ALA A 383 10.49 -9.30 0.94
C ALA A 383 9.36 -9.56 1.95
N LEU A 384 9.62 -10.37 3.00
CA LEU A 384 8.58 -10.76 3.97
C LEU A 384 8.15 -9.55 4.81
N HIS A 385 6.83 -9.35 4.97
CA HIS A 385 6.28 -8.22 5.71
C HIS A 385 4.95 -8.55 6.40
N GLY A 386 5.02 -8.93 7.68
CA GLY A 386 3.83 -9.25 8.49
C GLY A 386 2.89 -10.23 7.79
N LEU A 387 1.60 -9.89 7.68
CA LEU A 387 0.61 -10.63 6.89
C LEU A 387 0.54 -10.19 5.42
N PHE A 388 1.18 -9.08 5.05
CA PHE A 388 1.11 -8.54 3.68
C PHE A 388 1.90 -9.36 2.67
N ARG A 389 3.03 -9.95 3.11
CA ARG A 389 3.84 -10.83 2.26
C ARG A 389 4.37 -12.00 3.05
N VAL A 390 3.76 -13.15 2.81
CA VAL A 390 3.96 -14.41 3.54
C VAL A 390 4.30 -15.55 2.59
N ARG A 391 4.79 -16.66 3.11
CA ARG A 391 5.14 -17.87 2.35
C ARG A 391 4.03 -18.91 2.33
N CYS A 392 3.04 -18.77 3.20
CA CYS A 392 1.88 -19.64 3.30
C CYS A 392 0.64 -18.78 3.51
N PHE A 393 -0.36 -18.92 2.64
CA PHE A 393 -1.59 -18.14 2.71
C PHE A 393 -2.76 -18.87 2.07
N THR A 394 -3.97 -18.49 2.48
CA THR A 394 -5.22 -18.98 1.92
C THR A 394 -5.70 -18.04 0.84
N GLN A 395 -5.80 -18.52 -0.41
CA GLN A 395 -6.48 -17.78 -1.49
C GLN A 395 -7.98 -18.05 -1.45
N ASP A 396 -8.78 -17.02 -1.66
CA ASP A 396 -10.21 -17.13 -1.95
C ASP A 396 -10.45 -17.36 -3.46
N ASP A 397 -9.82 -18.38 -3.96
CA ASP A 397 -9.70 -18.68 -5.37
C ASP A 397 -11.00 -19.24 -5.95
N ALA A 398 -11.27 -18.97 -7.22
CA ALA A 398 -12.25 -19.71 -7.97
C ALA A 398 -11.91 -19.77 -9.45
N HIS A 399 -12.36 -20.86 -10.05
CA HIS A 399 -12.21 -21.18 -11.45
C HIS A 399 -13.58 -21.29 -12.08
N ILE A 400 -13.87 -20.49 -13.11
CA ILE A 400 -15.13 -20.52 -13.83
C ILE A 400 -14.87 -21.11 -15.19
N PHE A 401 -15.46 -22.28 -15.46
CA PHE A 401 -15.40 -22.92 -16.78
C PHE A 401 -16.64 -22.53 -17.58
N LEU A 402 -16.43 -21.98 -18.78
CA LEU A 402 -17.49 -21.31 -19.52
C LEU A 402 -17.31 -21.42 -21.03
N ARG A 403 -18.38 -21.10 -21.77
CA ARG A 403 -18.35 -20.94 -23.22
C ARG A 403 -17.89 -19.52 -23.59
N ARG A 404 -17.42 -19.36 -24.82
CA ARG A 404 -16.93 -18.06 -25.33
C ARG A 404 -18.00 -16.95 -25.28
N ASP A 405 -19.26 -17.28 -25.53
CA ASP A 405 -20.39 -16.33 -25.49
C ASP A 405 -20.76 -15.86 -24.06
N GLN A 406 -20.27 -16.53 -23.03
CA GLN A 406 -20.54 -16.21 -21.63
C GLN A 406 -19.48 -15.31 -20.97
N ILE A 407 -18.34 -15.06 -21.63
CA ILE A 407 -17.17 -14.35 -21.03
C ILE A 407 -17.56 -13.01 -20.42
N THR A 408 -18.20 -12.15 -21.20
CA THR A 408 -18.52 -10.78 -20.77
C THR A 408 -19.46 -10.76 -19.57
N ASP A 409 -20.50 -11.61 -19.58
CA ASP A 409 -21.49 -11.66 -18.50
C ASP A 409 -20.90 -12.21 -17.20
N GLU A 410 -20.05 -13.22 -17.29
CA GLU A 410 -19.36 -13.77 -16.11
C GLU A 410 -18.36 -12.76 -15.49
N ILE A 411 -17.59 -12.05 -16.31
CA ILE A 411 -16.70 -11.01 -15.82
C ILE A 411 -17.49 -9.90 -15.14
N VAL A 412 -18.59 -9.45 -15.73
CA VAL A 412 -19.50 -8.46 -15.14
C VAL A 412 -20.02 -8.93 -13.78
N GLY A 413 -20.43 -10.20 -13.66
CA GLY A 413 -20.88 -10.80 -12.40
C GLY A 413 -19.78 -10.78 -11.33
N VAL A 414 -18.55 -11.14 -11.69
CA VAL A 414 -17.41 -11.11 -10.76
C VAL A 414 -17.08 -9.70 -10.32
N VAL A 415 -17.09 -8.71 -11.24
CA VAL A 415 -16.87 -7.30 -10.90
C VAL A 415 -17.91 -6.79 -9.90
N HIS A 416 -19.18 -7.14 -10.08
CA HIS A 416 -20.24 -6.79 -9.13
C HIS A 416 -20.00 -7.40 -7.75
N MET A 417 -19.60 -8.66 -7.70
CA MET A 417 -19.28 -9.36 -6.44
C MET A 417 -18.09 -8.72 -5.71
N ILE A 418 -17.02 -8.37 -6.42
CA ILE A 418 -15.86 -7.67 -5.86
C ILE A 418 -16.28 -6.29 -5.33
N ASN A 419 -17.07 -5.54 -6.10
CA ASN A 419 -17.57 -4.22 -5.69
C ASN A 419 -18.43 -4.30 -4.42
N GLU A 420 -19.33 -5.29 -4.31
CA GLU A 420 -20.13 -5.53 -3.10
C GLU A 420 -19.24 -5.75 -1.88
N ILE A 421 -18.24 -6.63 -2.02
CA ILE A 421 -17.29 -6.93 -0.95
C ILE A 421 -16.55 -5.68 -0.51
N TYR A 422 -15.97 -4.92 -1.43
CA TYR A 422 -15.14 -3.76 -1.08
C TYR A 422 -15.97 -2.62 -0.49
N THR A 423 -17.17 -2.41 -1.01
CA THR A 423 -18.13 -1.43 -0.47
C THR A 423 -18.53 -1.78 0.97
N LYS A 424 -18.70 -3.09 1.28
CA LYS A 424 -19.04 -3.55 2.65
C LYS A 424 -17.99 -3.16 3.69
N PHE A 425 -16.71 -3.11 3.30
CA PHE A 425 -15.62 -2.67 4.18
C PHE A 425 -15.30 -1.18 4.08
N GLY A 426 -15.98 -0.44 3.20
CA GLY A 426 -15.77 1.00 2.99
C GLY A 426 -14.51 1.31 2.18
N PHE A 427 -13.98 0.36 1.42
CA PHE A 427 -12.82 0.59 0.55
C PHE A 427 -13.18 1.32 -0.73
N LYS A 428 -12.30 2.26 -1.13
CA LYS A 428 -12.20 2.75 -2.50
C LYS A 428 -11.24 1.84 -3.27
N TYR A 429 -11.40 1.78 -4.59
CA TYR A 429 -10.49 1.03 -5.43
C TYR A 429 -10.40 1.63 -6.84
N PHE A 430 -9.33 1.33 -7.55
CA PHE A 430 -9.20 1.55 -8.98
C PHE A 430 -8.86 0.24 -9.70
N ILE A 431 -9.00 0.24 -11.01
CA ILE A 431 -8.88 -0.95 -11.85
C ILE A 431 -7.70 -0.78 -12.80
N GLU A 432 -6.87 -1.83 -12.91
CA GLU A 432 -5.86 -1.96 -13.95
C GLU A 432 -6.19 -3.12 -14.89
N LEU A 433 -6.02 -2.89 -16.19
CA LEU A 433 -6.08 -3.93 -17.22
C LEU A 433 -4.66 -4.22 -17.69
N SER A 434 -4.15 -5.39 -17.35
CA SER A 434 -2.79 -5.82 -17.66
C SER A 434 -2.77 -6.71 -18.90
N THR A 435 -1.87 -6.38 -19.84
CA THR A 435 -1.74 -7.07 -21.12
C THR A 435 -0.59 -8.07 -21.14
N ARG A 436 -0.27 -8.59 -22.29
CA ARG A 436 0.67 -9.70 -22.51
C ARG A 436 2.10 -9.38 -22.06
N PRO A 437 2.75 -10.18 -21.19
CA PRO A 437 4.16 -10.08 -20.88
C PRO A 437 5.04 -10.75 -21.95
N GLU A 438 6.33 -10.39 -21.98
CA GLU A 438 7.31 -10.98 -22.93
C GLU A 438 7.41 -12.51 -22.83
N ASN A 439 7.46 -13.03 -21.59
CA ASN A 439 7.52 -14.46 -21.32
C ASN A 439 6.11 -15.02 -21.08
N SER A 440 5.39 -15.36 -22.13
CA SER A 440 3.99 -15.81 -22.08
C SER A 440 3.72 -16.98 -23.01
N MET A 441 2.65 -17.73 -22.71
CA MET A 441 2.12 -18.86 -23.50
C MET A 441 1.02 -18.37 -24.43
N GLY A 442 0.76 -19.15 -25.50
CA GLY A 442 -0.39 -18.96 -26.39
C GLY A 442 -0.12 -18.10 -27.61
N SER A 443 -1.08 -18.09 -28.56
CA SER A 443 -1.00 -17.35 -29.80
C SER A 443 -1.36 -15.87 -29.61
N ASP A 444 -0.98 -15.03 -30.60
CA ASP A 444 -1.34 -13.61 -30.60
C ASP A 444 -2.86 -13.42 -30.67
N GLU A 445 -3.54 -14.28 -31.47
CA GLU A 445 -4.99 -14.26 -31.62
C GLU A 445 -5.73 -14.58 -30.30
N ASP A 446 -5.23 -15.55 -29.52
CA ASP A 446 -5.81 -15.87 -28.21
C ASP A 446 -5.66 -14.71 -27.23
N TRP A 447 -4.48 -14.07 -27.22
CA TRP A 447 -4.21 -12.91 -26.36
C TRP A 447 -5.06 -11.70 -26.74
N GLU A 448 -5.22 -11.43 -28.02
CA GLU A 448 -6.07 -10.34 -28.50
C GLU A 448 -7.55 -10.61 -28.12
N ALA A 449 -8.03 -11.83 -28.35
CA ALA A 449 -9.40 -12.22 -28.02
C ALA A 449 -9.67 -12.14 -26.52
N ALA A 450 -8.72 -12.58 -25.68
CA ALA A 450 -8.82 -12.52 -24.22
C ALA A 450 -8.79 -11.07 -23.71
N THR A 451 -7.85 -10.26 -24.18
CA THR A 451 -7.74 -8.84 -23.80
C THR A 451 -9.01 -8.06 -24.17
N ASN A 452 -9.51 -8.27 -25.38
CA ASN A 452 -10.76 -7.65 -25.83
C ASN A 452 -11.97 -8.10 -25.00
N GLY A 453 -12.01 -9.38 -24.57
CA GLY A 453 -13.07 -9.89 -23.69
C GLY A 453 -13.12 -9.16 -22.35
N LEU A 454 -11.96 -8.95 -21.71
CA LEU A 454 -11.84 -8.18 -20.47
C LEU A 454 -12.24 -6.71 -20.68
N LYS A 455 -11.72 -6.08 -21.74
CA LYS A 455 -12.02 -4.69 -22.08
C LYS A 455 -13.50 -4.43 -22.31
N LEU A 456 -14.17 -5.27 -23.09
CA LEU A 456 -15.61 -5.17 -23.36
C LEU A 456 -16.46 -5.26 -22.08
N ALA A 457 -16.05 -6.07 -21.11
CA ALA A 457 -16.75 -6.16 -19.82
C ALA A 457 -16.61 -4.86 -19.01
N LEU A 458 -15.42 -4.24 -18.96
CA LEU A 458 -15.20 -2.96 -18.29
C LEU A 458 -15.96 -1.82 -18.99
N GLU A 459 -15.97 -1.79 -20.32
CA GLU A 459 -16.72 -0.82 -21.11
C GLU A 459 -18.24 -0.97 -20.89
N LYS A 460 -18.75 -2.20 -20.83
CA LYS A 460 -20.18 -2.48 -20.55
C LYS A 460 -20.60 -1.94 -19.17
N LEU A 461 -19.70 -1.98 -18.21
CA LEU A 461 -19.91 -1.43 -16.86
C LEU A 461 -19.63 0.07 -16.77
N ASN A 462 -19.11 0.69 -17.83
CA ASN A 462 -18.67 2.09 -17.84
C ASN A 462 -17.69 2.42 -16.71
N LEU A 463 -16.76 1.48 -16.40
CA LEU A 463 -15.75 1.62 -15.36
C LEU A 463 -14.45 2.16 -15.96
N PRO A 464 -13.85 3.21 -15.37
CA PRO A 464 -12.52 3.67 -15.76
C PRO A 464 -11.47 2.64 -15.35
N TYR A 465 -10.45 2.45 -16.18
CA TYR A 465 -9.31 1.59 -15.90
C TYR A 465 -8.01 2.19 -16.43
N ILE A 466 -6.89 1.79 -15.83
CA ILE A 466 -5.54 2.11 -16.24
C ILE A 466 -5.02 0.93 -17.08
N LEU A 467 -4.44 1.20 -18.24
CA LEU A 467 -3.78 0.15 -19.03
C LEU A 467 -2.37 -0.06 -18.49
N ASN A 468 -2.07 -1.31 -18.08
CA ASN A 468 -0.75 -1.73 -17.59
C ASN A 468 -0.17 -2.74 -18.59
N GLU A 469 0.67 -2.26 -19.50
CA GLU A 469 1.23 -3.07 -20.58
C GLU A 469 2.32 -4.02 -20.05
N GLY A 470 2.21 -5.30 -20.42
CA GLY A 470 3.22 -6.30 -20.11
C GLY A 470 3.14 -6.94 -18.71
N ASP A 471 2.14 -6.60 -17.89
CA ASP A 471 1.99 -7.14 -16.52
C ASP A 471 0.95 -8.27 -16.40
N GLY A 472 0.50 -8.85 -17.51
CA GLY A 472 -0.41 -10.00 -17.53
C GLY A 472 0.20 -11.25 -16.91
N ALA A 473 -0.62 -12.26 -16.64
CA ALA A 473 -0.12 -13.58 -16.26
C ALA A 473 0.52 -14.27 -17.48
N PHE A 474 1.41 -15.24 -17.26
CA PHE A 474 2.05 -15.95 -18.39
C PHE A 474 1.06 -16.70 -19.29
N TYR A 475 -0.16 -16.95 -18.82
CA TYR A 475 -1.23 -17.69 -19.52
C TYR A 475 -2.41 -16.81 -19.98
N GLY A 476 -2.47 -15.53 -19.60
CA GLY A 476 -3.56 -14.65 -20.03
C GLY A 476 -3.56 -13.25 -19.42
N PRO A 477 -4.31 -12.31 -20.03
CA PRO A 477 -4.48 -10.96 -19.52
C PRO A 477 -5.31 -10.95 -18.24
N LYS A 478 -5.19 -9.86 -17.46
CA LYS A 478 -5.87 -9.75 -16.17
C LYS A 478 -6.46 -8.37 -15.92
N ILE A 479 -7.52 -8.34 -15.13
CA ILE A 479 -8.04 -7.16 -14.47
C ILE A 479 -7.62 -7.24 -13.00
N ASP A 480 -6.89 -6.25 -12.51
CA ASP A 480 -6.50 -6.11 -11.11
C ASP A 480 -7.27 -5.00 -10.41
N PHE A 481 -7.73 -5.27 -9.19
CA PHE A 481 -8.39 -4.31 -8.33
C PHE A 481 -7.44 -3.87 -7.22
N HIS A 482 -7.10 -2.59 -7.23
CA HIS A 482 -6.21 -1.98 -6.25
C HIS A 482 -7.03 -1.25 -5.19
N LEU A 483 -7.08 -1.80 -3.97
CA LEU A 483 -7.73 -1.18 -2.82
C LEU A 483 -6.92 0.01 -2.32
N GLU A 484 -7.61 1.10 -1.99
CA GLU A 484 -7.04 2.21 -1.24
C GLU A 484 -7.44 2.08 0.24
N ASP A 485 -6.45 1.99 1.12
CA ASP A 485 -6.69 1.94 2.56
C ASP A 485 -6.89 3.35 3.17
N SER A 486 -7.22 3.40 4.47
CA SER A 486 -7.44 4.65 5.18
C SER A 486 -6.19 5.56 5.32
N LEU A 487 -5.03 5.10 4.88
CA LEU A 487 -3.77 5.85 4.83
C LEU A 487 -3.38 6.25 3.41
N GLY A 488 -4.26 6.02 2.42
CA GLY A 488 -4.00 6.30 1.01
C GLY A 488 -3.00 5.36 0.34
N ARG A 489 -2.70 4.19 0.95
CA ARG A 489 -1.84 3.17 0.33
C ARG A 489 -2.69 2.22 -0.51
N THR A 490 -2.12 1.76 -1.62
CA THR A 490 -2.81 0.86 -2.56
C THR A 490 -2.36 -0.58 -2.39
N TRP A 491 -3.31 -1.52 -2.50
CA TRP A 491 -3.10 -2.94 -2.33
C TRP A 491 -3.82 -3.73 -3.42
N GLN A 492 -3.08 -4.43 -4.26
CA GLN A 492 -3.66 -5.39 -5.19
C GLN A 492 -4.27 -6.55 -4.41
N CYS A 493 -5.58 -6.75 -4.54
CA CYS A 493 -6.34 -7.80 -3.87
C CYS A 493 -7.16 -8.61 -4.85
N GLY A 494 -8.25 -8.05 -5.40
CA GLY A 494 -9.07 -8.73 -6.40
C GLY A 494 -8.35 -8.85 -7.74
N THR A 495 -8.53 -9.98 -8.41
CA THR A 495 -7.97 -10.21 -9.74
C THR A 495 -8.91 -11.10 -10.54
N ILE A 496 -9.08 -10.80 -11.83
CA ILE A 496 -9.80 -11.61 -12.82
C ILE A 496 -8.84 -11.88 -13.96
N GLN A 497 -8.58 -13.15 -14.27
CA GLN A 497 -7.67 -13.56 -15.35
C GLN A 497 -8.41 -14.46 -16.32
N LEU A 498 -8.31 -14.18 -17.61
CA LEU A 498 -8.94 -14.96 -18.66
C LEU A 498 -7.92 -15.89 -19.30
N ASP A 499 -8.15 -17.19 -19.23
CA ASP A 499 -7.20 -18.24 -19.62
C ASP A 499 -7.79 -19.15 -20.69
N PHE A 500 -7.13 -19.19 -21.84
CA PHE A 500 -7.41 -20.12 -22.93
C PHE A 500 -6.44 -21.33 -22.93
N GLN A 501 -5.30 -21.22 -22.25
CA GLN A 501 -4.18 -22.14 -22.35
C GLN A 501 -4.32 -23.40 -21.49
N MET A 502 -4.71 -23.25 -20.22
CA MET A 502 -4.89 -24.43 -19.37
C MET A 502 -5.96 -25.39 -19.88
N PRO A 503 -7.14 -24.93 -20.37
CA PRO A 503 -8.08 -25.83 -21.01
C PRO A 503 -7.50 -26.61 -22.20
N ILE A 504 -6.59 -26.00 -22.96
CA ILE A 504 -5.89 -26.66 -24.07
C ILE A 504 -4.90 -27.71 -23.54
N ASN A 505 -4.02 -27.31 -22.63
CA ASN A 505 -2.95 -28.15 -22.09
C ASN A 505 -3.47 -29.41 -21.39
N PHE A 506 -4.62 -29.29 -20.72
CA PHE A 506 -5.30 -30.36 -20.00
C PHE A 506 -6.35 -31.10 -20.83
N GLU A 507 -6.51 -30.74 -22.10
CA GLU A 507 -7.49 -31.35 -23.03
C GLU A 507 -8.91 -31.34 -22.47
N LEU A 508 -9.33 -30.23 -21.82
CA LEU A 508 -10.67 -30.10 -21.24
C LEU A 508 -11.72 -30.05 -22.34
N GLU A 509 -12.88 -30.69 -22.11
CA GLU A 509 -13.97 -30.77 -23.08
C GLU A 509 -15.34 -30.63 -22.41
N TYR A 510 -16.29 -30.08 -23.14
CA TYR A 510 -17.72 -30.18 -22.86
C TYR A 510 -18.48 -30.58 -24.14
N VAL A 511 -19.67 -31.16 -24.01
CA VAL A 511 -20.52 -31.50 -25.14
C VAL A 511 -21.50 -30.39 -25.42
N ASP A 512 -21.49 -29.88 -26.66
CA ASP A 512 -22.37 -28.79 -27.12
C ASP A 512 -23.80 -29.28 -27.44
N GLU A 513 -24.65 -28.37 -27.93
CA GLU A 513 -26.05 -28.66 -28.30
C GLU A 513 -26.18 -29.66 -29.45
N LYS A 514 -25.14 -29.76 -30.28
CA LYS A 514 -25.09 -30.68 -31.44
C LYS A 514 -24.45 -32.03 -31.09
N GLY A 515 -24.10 -32.26 -29.84
CA GLY A 515 -23.42 -33.47 -29.41
C GLY A 515 -21.91 -33.48 -29.75
N GLN A 516 -21.34 -32.34 -30.13
CA GLN A 516 -19.91 -32.21 -30.48
C GLN A 516 -19.09 -31.79 -29.26
N LYS A 517 -17.87 -32.29 -29.17
CA LYS A 517 -16.92 -31.89 -28.15
C LYS A 517 -16.37 -30.51 -28.45
N GLN A 518 -16.41 -29.64 -27.48
CA GLN A 518 -15.90 -28.26 -27.52
C GLN A 518 -14.95 -28.03 -26.36
N ARG A 519 -14.04 -27.02 -26.51
CA ARG A 519 -13.11 -26.61 -25.49
C ARG A 519 -13.71 -25.48 -24.64
N PRO A 520 -13.79 -25.62 -23.30
CA PRO A 520 -14.19 -24.50 -22.45
C PRO A 520 -13.09 -23.45 -22.37
N ILE A 521 -13.46 -22.26 -21.94
CA ILE A 521 -12.55 -21.19 -21.51
C ILE A 521 -12.58 -21.18 -19.98
N MET A 522 -11.52 -20.65 -19.37
CA MET A 522 -11.41 -20.59 -17.91
C MET A 522 -11.17 -19.16 -17.44
N ILE A 523 -11.89 -18.73 -16.41
CA ILE A 523 -11.62 -17.51 -15.66
C ILE A 523 -11.07 -17.94 -14.32
N HIS A 524 -9.90 -17.41 -13.95
CA HIS A 524 -9.37 -17.42 -12.59
C HIS A 524 -9.78 -16.14 -11.90
N ARG A 525 -10.26 -16.21 -10.66
CA ARG A 525 -10.56 -14.98 -9.94
C ARG A 525 -10.37 -15.15 -8.44
N VAL A 526 -9.97 -14.05 -7.82
CA VAL A 526 -9.96 -13.84 -6.37
C VAL A 526 -10.65 -12.53 -6.05
N CYS A 527 -11.31 -12.44 -4.90
CA CYS A 527 -11.92 -11.20 -4.41
C CYS A 527 -11.09 -10.56 -3.30
N PHE A 528 -10.73 -11.32 -2.28
CA PHE A 528 -9.82 -10.89 -1.22
C PHE A 528 -8.35 -11.03 -1.62
N GLY A 529 -8.02 -11.95 -2.53
CA GLY A 529 -6.69 -12.36 -2.89
C GLY A 529 -6.10 -13.34 -1.88
N SER A 530 -5.31 -12.87 -0.93
CA SER A 530 -4.87 -13.62 0.24
C SER A 530 -5.69 -13.22 1.45
N ILE A 531 -6.32 -14.17 2.12
CA ILE A 531 -7.07 -13.93 3.36
C ILE A 531 -6.16 -13.30 4.42
N GLU A 532 -4.92 -13.76 4.53
CA GLU A 532 -3.93 -13.24 5.45
C GLU A 532 -3.61 -11.77 5.16
N ARG A 533 -3.33 -11.42 3.90
CA ARG A 533 -3.10 -10.01 3.48
C ARG A 533 -4.33 -9.17 3.73
N PHE A 534 -5.51 -9.64 3.40
CA PHE A 534 -6.76 -8.92 3.58
C PHE A 534 -7.05 -8.66 5.06
N ILE A 535 -6.80 -9.63 5.97
CA ILE A 535 -6.86 -9.44 7.43
C ILE A 535 -5.86 -8.37 7.88
N GLY A 536 -4.64 -8.36 7.35
CA GLY A 536 -3.67 -7.32 7.62
C GLY A 536 -4.19 -5.93 7.23
N ILE A 537 -4.74 -5.80 6.01
CA ILE A 537 -5.34 -4.56 5.50
C ILE A 537 -6.51 -4.11 6.39
N LEU A 538 -7.44 -5.00 6.71
CA LEU A 538 -8.57 -4.70 7.59
C LEU A 538 -8.12 -4.27 8.99
N THR A 539 -7.07 -4.90 9.54
CA THR A 539 -6.52 -4.57 10.85
C THR A 539 -6.00 -3.13 10.87
N GLU A 540 -5.30 -2.70 9.82
CA GLU A 540 -4.80 -1.33 9.71
C GLU A 540 -5.91 -0.34 9.35
N HIS A 541 -6.81 -0.70 8.44
CA HIS A 541 -7.93 0.13 8.01
C HIS A 541 -8.84 0.50 9.19
N PHE A 542 -9.26 -0.48 9.97
CA PHE A 542 -10.07 -0.28 11.16
C PHE A 542 -9.25 0.08 12.42
N SER A 543 -7.92 0.11 12.34
CA SER A 543 -7.05 0.27 13.52
C SER A 543 -7.41 -0.75 14.63
N GLY A 544 -7.76 -1.99 14.24
CA GLY A 544 -8.22 -3.07 15.12
C GLY A 544 -9.64 -2.90 15.68
N LYS A 545 -10.34 -1.79 15.39
CA LYS A 545 -11.72 -1.55 15.82
C LYS A 545 -12.70 -2.15 14.81
N PHE A 546 -12.65 -3.45 14.64
CA PHE A 546 -13.51 -4.14 13.68
C PHE A 546 -15.00 -3.89 13.93
N PRO A 547 -15.86 -3.91 12.88
CA PRO A 547 -17.32 -3.97 13.03
C PRO A 547 -17.76 -5.13 13.91
N THR A 548 -18.92 -5.05 14.54
CA THR A 548 -19.39 -6.04 15.52
C THR A 548 -19.36 -7.47 14.98
N TRP A 549 -19.83 -7.69 13.74
CA TRP A 549 -19.86 -9.02 13.12
C TRP A 549 -18.47 -9.63 12.87
N LEU A 550 -17.46 -8.79 12.64
CA LEU A 550 -16.09 -9.20 12.32
C LEU A 550 -15.20 -9.25 13.58
N SER A 551 -15.56 -8.52 14.64
CA SER A 551 -14.74 -8.40 15.85
C SER A 551 -14.44 -9.76 16.48
N PRO A 552 -13.17 -10.10 16.78
CA PRO A 552 -12.80 -11.36 17.45
C PRO A 552 -13.53 -11.55 18.79
N LEU A 553 -13.63 -10.48 19.55
CA LEU A 553 -14.38 -10.38 20.80
C LEU A 553 -15.45 -9.30 20.62
N GLN A 554 -16.73 -9.68 20.69
CA GLN A 554 -17.85 -8.79 20.43
C GLN A 554 -18.34 -8.08 21.71
N VAL A 555 -18.27 -8.77 22.83
CA VAL A 555 -18.75 -8.28 24.12
C VAL A 555 -17.77 -8.63 25.24
N LYS A 556 -17.47 -7.67 26.08
CA LYS A 556 -16.76 -7.91 27.35
C LYS A 556 -17.68 -7.59 28.53
N VAL A 557 -17.97 -8.59 29.37
CA VAL A 557 -18.76 -8.43 30.59
C VAL A 557 -17.81 -8.03 31.71
N LEU A 558 -18.02 -6.87 32.29
CA LEU A 558 -17.16 -6.26 33.32
C LEU A 558 -17.87 -6.18 34.66
N THR A 559 -17.31 -6.81 35.70
CA THR A 559 -17.88 -6.74 37.05
C THR A 559 -17.22 -5.65 37.91
N LEU A 560 -17.95 -5.07 38.85
CA LEU A 560 -17.40 -4.20 39.89
C LEU A 560 -16.60 -5.01 40.92
N PRO A 561 -15.55 -4.45 41.52
CA PRO A 561 -14.76 -5.14 42.54
C PRO A 561 -15.61 -5.55 43.75
N GLY A 562 -15.43 -6.78 44.24
CA GLY A 562 -16.02 -7.25 45.49
C GLY A 562 -17.55 -7.54 45.48
N MET A 563 -18.16 -7.62 44.28
CA MET A 563 -19.56 -8.01 44.14
C MET A 563 -19.74 -9.52 43.94
N ASP A 564 -20.97 -10.01 44.15
CA ASP A 564 -21.36 -11.35 43.72
C ASP A 564 -21.47 -11.42 42.18
N ASN A 565 -20.74 -12.33 41.57
CA ASN A 565 -20.65 -12.48 40.12
C ASN A 565 -21.77 -13.33 39.51
N THR A 566 -22.67 -13.91 40.30
CA THR A 566 -23.72 -14.83 39.84
C THR A 566 -24.55 -14.28 38.69
N PHE A 567 -24.93 -12.99 38.74
CA PHE A 567 -25.66 -12.35 37.62
C PHE A 567 -24.78 -12.10 36.40
N ALA A 568 -23.54 -11.70 36.59
CA ALA A 568 -22.59 -11.49 35.48
C ALA A 568 -22.28 -12.82 34.77
N GLU A 569 -22.13 -13.91 35.50
CA GLU A 569 -21.98 -15.26 34.94
C GLU A 569 -23.21 -15.69 34.16
N LYS A 570 -24.41 -15.39 34.65
CA LYS A 570 -25.66 -15.63 33.92
C LYS A 570 -25.68 -14.85 32.59
N VAL A 571 -25.35 -13.56 32.61
CA VAL A 571 -25.26 -12.72 31.42
C VAL A 571 -24.23 -13.31 30.43
N TYR A 572 -23.03 -13.66 30.89
CA TYR A 572 -21.97 -14.27 30.08
C TYR A 572 -22.43 -15.59 29.43
N ASN A 573 -23.06 -16.48 30.22
CA ASN A 573 -23.56 -17.76 29.70
C ASN A 573 -24.70 -17.55 28.68
N THR A 574 -25.60 -16.59 28.91
CA THR A 574 -26.64 -16.22 27.96
C THR A 574 -26.07 -15.75 26.65
N LEU A 575 -24.99 -14.91 26.64
CA LEU A 575 -24.29 -14.49 25.44
C LEU A 575 -23.69 -15.69 24.69
N ARG A 576 -23.02 -16.60 25.39
CA ARG A 576 -22.41 -17.80 24.80
C ARG A 576 -23.43 -18.74 24.15
N GLU A 577 -24.55 -19.00 24.84
CA GLU A 577 -25.67 -19.80 24.33
C GLU A 577 -26.23 -19.21 23.02
N ASN A 578 -26.19 -17.89 22.89
CA ASN A 578 -26.60 -17.16 21.71
C ASN A 578 -25.46 -16.98 20.68
N LYS A 579 -24.31 -17.69 20.83
CA LYS A 579 -23.15 -17.69 19.95
C LYS A 579 -22.49 -16.30 19.78
N ILE A 580 -22.63 -15.42 20.76
CA ILE A 580 -21.93 -14.14 20.83
C ILE A 580 -20.51 -14.39 21.38
N ARG A 581 -19.50 -13.89 20.68
CA ARG A 581 -18.09 -13.99 21.12
C ARG A 581 -17.87 -13.04 22.28
N CYS A 582 -17.82 -13.57 23.51
CA CYS A 582 -17.74 -12.77 24.71
C CYS A 582 -16.73 -13.30 25.74
N GLU A 583 -16.29 -12.43 26.61
CA GLU A 583 -15.41 -12.71 27.75
C GLU A 583 -15.95 -12.09 29.02
N LEU A 584 -15.79 -12.79 30.16
CA LEU A 584 -16.11 -12.27 31.48
C LEU A 584 -14.80 -11.80 32.15
N ASP A 585 -14.79 -10.53 32.58
CA ASP A 585 -13.71 -9.95 33.40
C ASP A 585 -14.21 -9.70 34.80
N ASP A 586 -13.99 -10.70 35.64
CA ASP A 586 -14.36 -10.72 37.08
C ASP A 586 -13.17 -10.40 37.99
N ARG A 587 -12.03 -9.98 37.43
CA ARG A 587 -10.83 -9.61 38.20
C ARG A 587 -11.17 -8.52 39.22
N ASN A 588 -10.53 -8.58 40.40
CA ASN A 588 -10.69 -7.57 41.44
C ASN A 588 -9.91 -6.27 41.13
N GLU A 589 -10.26 -5.66 39.99
CA GLU A 589 -9.65 -4.44 39.45
C GLU A 589 -10.67 -3.30 39.34
N LYS A 590 -10.18 -2.03 39.39
CA LYS A 590 -11.05 -0.86 39.24
C LYS A 590 -11.74 -0.89 37.89
N ILE A 591 -13.07 -0.64 37.87
CA ILE A 591 -13.85 -0.64 36.61
C ILE A 591 -13.27 0.27 35.52
N GLY A 592 -12.69 1.42 35.87
CA GLY A 592 -12.04 2.32 34.91
C GLY A 592 -10.81 1.69 34.24
N TYR A 593 -10.10 0.80 34.94
CA TYR A 593 -9.01 0.03 34.34
C TYR A 593 -9.53 -1.00 33.33
N LYS A 594 -10.51 -1.81 33.75
CA LYS A 594 -11.15 -2.83 32.89
C LYS A 594 -11.77 -2.22 31.63
N VAL A 595 -12.48 -1.09 31.76
CA VAL A 595 -13.05 -0.35 30.62
C VAL A 595 -11.94 0.15 29.66
N ARG A 596 -10.84 0.67 30.20
CA ARG A 596 -9.71 1.15 29.37
C ARG A 596 -9.08 -0.01 28.61
N GLU A 597 -8.82 -1.13 29.26
CA GLU A 597 -8.25 -2.33 28.65
C GLU A 597 -9.17 -2.89 27.56
N ALA A 598 -10.46 -3.06 27.86
CA ALA A 598 -11.48 -3.51 26.90
C ALA A 598 -11.57 -2.61 25.65
N ARG A 599 -11.45 -1.30 25.84
CA ARG A 599 -11.56 -0.31 24.77
C ARG A 599 -10.28 -0.12 23.96
N GLN A 600 -9.12 -0.09 24.62
CA GLN A 600 -7.85 0.28 23.97
C GLN A 600 -7.03 -0.92 23.51
N VAL A 601 -7.07 -2.02 24.27
CA VAL A 601 -6.31 -3.24 23.97
C VAL A 601 -7.19 -4.23 23.21
N ASN A 602 -8.31 -4.65 23.81
CA ASN A 602 -9.20 -5.62 23.17
C ASN A 602 -10.07 -5.01 22.05
N ARG A 603 -10.28 -3.69 22.07
CA ARG A 603 -11.06 -2.92 21.08
C ARG A 603 -12.47 -3.47 20.85
N VAL A 604 -13.10 -4.01 21.93
CA VAL A 604 -14.42 -4.65 21.84
C VAL A 604 -15.51 -3.63 21.45
N PRO A 605 -16.48 -4.00 20.61
CA PRO A 605 -17.63 -3.16 20.30
C PRO A 605 -18.46 -2.78 21.51
N TYR A 606 -18.74 -3.76 22.38
CA TYR A 606 -19.62 -3.57 23.54
C TYR A 606 -18.99 -4.01 24.86
N MET A 607 -19.15 -3.19 25.88
CA MET A 607 -18.82 -3.52 27.29
C MET A 607 -20.11 -3.55 28.10
N LEU A 608 -20.42 -4.69 28.71
CA LEU A 608 -21.54 -4.82 29.65
C LEU A 608 -21.02 -4.64 31.07
N ILE A 609 -21.34 -3.49 31.66
CA ILE A 609 -20.91 -3.17 33.02
C ILE A 609 -21.98 -3.66 33.99
N ILE A 610 -21.63 -4.57 34.90
CA ILE A 610 -22.53 -5.18 35.87
C ILE A 610 -22.11 -4.72 37.26
N GLY A 611 -23.03 -4.04 37.94
CA GLY A 611 -22.92 -3.65 39.33
C GLY A 611 -24.10 -4.22 40.14
N ALA A 612 -24.16 -3.89 41.43
CA ALA A 612 -25.22 -4.35 42.31
C ALA A 612 -26.61 -3.93 41.82
N LYS A 613 -26.75 -2.70 41.28
CA LYS A 613 -28.03 -2.19 40.78
C LYS A 613 -28.49 -2.95 39.53
N GLU A 614 -27.58 -3.27 38.64
CA GLU A 614 -27.86 -4.05 37.42
C GLU A 614 -28.32 -5.46 37.84
N ALA A 615 -27.63 -6.09 38.80
CA ALA A 615 -27.97 -7.42 39.30
C ALA A 615 -29.35 -7.46 40.00
N GLU A 616 -29.66 -6.46 40.84
CA GLU A 616 -30.94 -6.35 41.53
C GLU A 616 -32.12 -6.16 40.56
N ASN A 617 -31.94 -5.39 39.52
CA ASN A 617 -32.99 -5.07 38.55
C ASN A 617 -33.04 -6.03 37.33
N GLY A 618 -32.10 -6.94 37.22
CA GLY A 618 -31.99 -7.82 36.05
C GLY A 618 -31.66 -7.11 34.75
N LEU A 619 -30.96 -5.97 34.83
CA LEU A 619 -30.59 -5.12 33.67
C LEU A 619 -29.08 -5.19 33.40
N VAL A 620 -28.67 -4.72 32.22
CA VAL A 620 -27.27 -4.58 31.84
C VAL A 620 -26.98 -3.13 31.41
N SER A 621 -25.89 -2.58 31.89
CA SER A 621 -25.39 -1.26 31.46
C SER A 621 -24.44 -1.45 30.30
N VAL A 622 -24.93 -1.20 29.06
CA VAL A 622 -24.24 -1.41 27.79
C VAL A 622 -23.47 -0.15 27.41
N ARG A 623 -22.15 -0.22 27.39
CA ARG A 623 -21.30 0.85 26.91
C ARG A 623 -20.79 0.52 25.49
N ASP A 624 -21.10 1.41 24.57
CA ASP A 624 -20.73 1.31 23.17
C ASP A 624 -19.33 1.92 22.94
N ARG A 625 -18.50 1.26 22.14
CA ARG A 625 -17.10 1.70 21.85
C ARG A 625 -17.05 2.99 21.06
N GLU A 626 -17.93 3.14 20.07
CA GLU A 626 -17.87 4.26 19.10
C GLU A 626 -18.44 5.55 19.71
N THR A 627 -19.62 5.45 20.32
CA THR A 627 -20.30 6.60 20.89
C THR A 627 -19.81 6.96 22.29
N ASP A 628 -19.14 6.01 22.99
CA ASP A 628 -18.75 6.08 24.39
C ASP A 628 -19.92 6.28 25.36
N GLN A 629 -21.16 6.10 24.89
CA GLN A 629 -22.36 6.23 25.69
C GLN A 629 -22.66 4.92 26.40
N THR A 630 -23.27 5.03 27.59
CA THR A 630 -23.77 3.89 28.38
C THR A 630 -25.26 3.96 28.43
N VAL A 631 -25.95 2.89 28.02
CA VAL A 631 -27.41 2.77 28.06
C VAL A 631 -27.77 1.53 28.87
N THR A 632 -28.69 1.66 29.81
CA THR A 632 -29.18 0.52 30.59
C THR A 632 -30.41 -0.09 29.90
N MET A 633 -30.39 -1.40 29.68
CA MET A 633 -31.44 -2.15 29.00
C MET A 633 -31.55 -3.57 29.55
N THR A 634 -32.57 -4.30 29.13
CA THR A 634 -32.69 -5.72 29.40
C THR A 634 -31.72 -6.55 28.57
N MET A 635 -31.43 -7.78 29.00
CA MET A 635 -30.59 -8.70 28.24
C MET A 635 -31.20 -9.06 26.87
N ASP A 636 -32.53 -9.18 26.80
CA ASP A 636 -33.25 -9.52 25.59
C ASP A 636 -33.16 -8.38 24.53
N GLU A 637 -33.28 -7.11 24.98
CA GLU A 637 -33.09 -5.94 24.11
C GLU A 637 -31.68 -5.88 23.57
N PHE A 638 -30.66 -6.13 24.38
CA PHE A 638 -29.28 -6.18 23.96
C PHE A 638 -29.02 -7.31 22.95
N LEU A 639 -29.54 -8.52 23.24
CA LEU A 639 -29.43 -9.66 22.33
C LEU A 639 -30.08 -9.37 20.96
N ALA A 640 -31.27 -8.76 20.96
CA ALA A 640 -31.93 -8.38 19.72
C ALA A 640 -31.07 -7.40 18.91
N LYS A 641 -30.54 -6.35 19.59
CA LYS A 641 -29.65 -5.36 18.96
C LYS A 641 -28.40 -6.01 18.32
N ILE A 642 -27.62 -6.75 19.12
CA ILE A 642 -26.34 -7.29 18.65
C ILE A 642 -26.53 -8.36 17.56
N LYS A 643 -27.57 -9.16 17.64
CA LYS A 643 -27.90 -10.16 16.63
C LYS A 643 -28.28 -9.52 15.30
N THR A 644 -29.02 -8.41 15.32
CA THR A 644 -29.33 -7.64 14.12
C THR A 644 -28.08 -7.08 13.49
N GLU A 645 -27.19 -6.45 14.27
CA GLU A 645 -25.90 -5.95 13.75
C GLU A 645 -25.02 -7.06 13.12
N ILE A 646 -24.98 -8.24 13.77
CA ILE A 646 -24.23 -9.39 13.25
C ILE A 646 -24.85 -9.90 11.94
N ALA A 647 -26.20 -10.01 11.88
CA ALA A 647 -26.92 -10.50 10.71
C ALA A 647 -26.79 -9.54 9.52
N ASP A 648 -26.90 -8.23 9.78
CA ASP A 648 -26.79 -7.18 8.77
C ASP A 648 -25.31 -6.89 8.41
N ARG A 649 -24.37 -7.50 9.13
CA ARG A 649 -22.92 -7.24 9.03
C ARG A 649 -22.58 -5.75 9.14
N ALA A 650 -23.22 -5.08 10.08
CA ALA A 650 -23.04 -3.67 10.36
C ALA A 650 -21.80 -3.40 11.25
#